data_bd812e6dfe92c6ef59c5343a0599cf42
#
_entry.id   bd812e6dfe92c6ef59c5343a0599cf42
#
_cell.length_a   1.000
_cell.length_b   1.000
_cell.length_c   1.000
_cell.angle_alpha   90.00
_cell.angle_beta   90.00
_cell.angle_gamma   90.00
#
_symmetry.space_group_name_H-M   'P 1'
#
loop_
_entity.id
_entity.type
_entity.pdbx_description
1 polymer ?
#
loop_
_entity_poly.entity_id
_entity_poly.type
_entity_poly.pdbx_seq_one_letter_code
_entity_poly.pdbx_strand_id
1 'polypeptide(L)'
;MSSGSANGADGDPAGHYAPPAWADGPYSIKRHGTSLTHCDSEPIQAPGCIQAHGALLTARLADLRVLQASENTPRYLGVPAEQLLGQPLAGLLDAADLSRLNEMLAHDRLEGNALYAFTHAARGGLPALDVCAHTVDGALVLEFETVGPSASALRHPGGDFFTLVRSAVSRMQGTIGLLPFCEQVAAEVRHITGLDRVMVYRFHADLHGEVVAESKLDSLAPWLGLHYPEADIPKPARDIYMRIWIRPLPDATAPLVEMLPLANPDTGRPLTMTHCSLRGASVMYTEYLQNMGVAASLTMPILIEGHLWGLIACHHGTPTLFPHPMRAACELLAQVASLQLKSAERIEQMAWQLKVENIQQKLVTKAAREGDLLALSDRQPSLLDAMAGATGAALYHMDRWWCAGNTPSELQLHSLAEWLNERPEFDSSTRPVFATDALSSIYPGGAEIVDLASGVIAVQVSRLRHDLIMWFRPQTLQTIRWAGNPNDKPLVPGPHGMRLTPRRSFELFLQSVRERSLPWTQIEIDLALRLRLLVMDLVSSAGEKLTELNIDLVSSNEELDAFAYVASHDLKEPLRGIHRYAWQVLDSAGSLEPENRARMDSLMRLALRMDSLLDSLLHFSRVGRTTLEFEWVDLNEVVADALEMVGVRSSDDACSIVFERPLPSAMCDVVRVREIYSNLISNAVKYNQSARPRIEIGYLLSEEPGERPLAPPDAAGQTIYFVRDNGIGIEERHFDQVFRMFKRLHPQSNFGGGVGAGLTVVKKVVSRHGGVVWLSSAPGEGSNFYFTLPYGLRAAQIEVTDAEPGQAGVLT
;
A
#
# COMPACT_ATOMS: atom_id res chain seq x y z
N MET A 1 -30.20 -33.32 -37.51
CA MET A 1 -31.33 -32.40 -37.74
C MET A 1 -31.30 -31.35 -36.63
N SER A 2 -31.11 -30.12 -37.06
CA SER A 2 -31.28 -28.80 -36.40
C SER A 2 -30.59 -28.56 -35.05
N SER A 3 -29.48 -27.97 -35.17
CA SER A 3 -28.76 -27.14 -34.22
C SER A 3 -29.51 -25.82 -33.93
N GLY A 4 -29.82 -25.57 -32.67
CA GLY A 4 -30.28 -24.27 -32.19
C GLY A 4 -29.16 -23.55 -31.49
N SER A 5 -28.58 -22.54 -32.14
CA SER A 5 -27.62 -21.59 -31.58
C SER A 5 -28.33 -20.60 -30.66
N ALA A 6 -28.01 -20.60 -29.40
CA ALA A 6 -28.38 -19.54 -28.49
C ALA A 6 -27.36 -18.38 -28.63
N ASN A 7 -27.78 -17.30 -29.24
CA ASN A 7 -27.08 -16.03 -29.21
C ASN A 7 -27.20 -15.44 -27.80
N GLY A 8 -26.07 -15.32 -27.11
CA GLY A 8 -25.93 -14.47 -25.93
C GLY A 8 -26.00 -13.02 -26.37
N ALA A 9 -26.98 -12.30 -25.85
CA ALA A 9 -27.03 -10.85 -25.95
C ALA A 9 -26.17 -10.28 -24.86
N ASP A 10 -24.98 -9.79 -25.23
CA ASP A 10 -24.22 -8.82 -24.44
C ASP A 10 -25.02 -7.53 -24.37
N GLY A 11 -25.66 -7.29 -23.25
CA GLY A 11 -26.34 -6.05 -22.93
C GLY A 11 -25.30 -4.99 -22.58
N ASP A 12 -25.11 -4.04 -23.49
CA ASP A 12 -24.40 -2.78 -23.24
C ASP A 12 -25.06 -2.03 -22.06
N PRO A 13 -24.36 -1.76 -20.91
CA PRO A 13 -24.94 -1.08 -19.75
C PRO A 13 -25.13 0.42 -19.94
N ALA A 14 -24.74 0.99 -21.07
CA ALA A 14 -25.05 2.35 -21.47
C ALA A 14 -26.23 2.38 -22.43
N GLY A 15 -27.43 2.10 -21.92
CA GLY A 15 -28.64 2.32 -22.68
C GLY A 15 -28.72 3.78 -23.15
N HIS A 16 -28.39 4.02 -24.42
CA HIS A 16 -28.68 5.29 -25.09
C HIS A 16 -30.18 5.47 -25.10
N TYR A 17 -30.72 6.11 -24.07
CA TYR A 17 -32.09 6.58 -24.09
C TYR A 17 -32.20 7.63 -25.20
N ALA A 18 -32.98 7.31 -26.22
CA ALA A 18 -33.41 8.32 -27.19
C ALA A 18 -34.05 9.47 -26.38
N PRO A 19 -33.60 10.71 -26.57
CA PRO A 19 -34.21 11.85 -25.90
C PRO A 19 -35.72 11.83 -26.19
N PRO A 20 -36.55 12.17 -25.20
CA PRO A 20 -37.99 12.22 -25.44
C PRO A 20 -38.30 13.17 -26.58
N ALA A 21 -39.36 12.88 -27.34
CA ALA A 21 -39.74 13.64 -28.55
C ALA A 21 -39.92 15.16 -28.35
N TRP A 22 -40.00 15.65 -27.14
CA TRP A 22 -40.04 17.05 -26.74
C TRP A 22 -38.66 17.68 -26.43
N ALA A 23 -37.58 16.89 -26.41
CA ALA A 23 -36.23 17.42 -26.05
C ALA A 23 -35.74 18.43 -27.09
N ASP A 24 -36.12 18.28 -28.33
CA ASP A 24 -35.78 19.20 -29.44
C ASP A 24 -36.96 20.15 -29.84
N GLY A 25 -38.10 20.05 -29.16
CA GLY A 25 -39.34 20.81 -29.46
C GLY A 25 -39.68 21.87 -28.40
N PRO A 26 -40.82 22.59 -28.56
CA PRO A 26 -41.27 23.59 -27.62
C PRO A 26 -41.77 22.95 -26.30
N TYR A 27 -40.84 22.68 -25.40
CA TYR A 27 -41.10 22.07 -24.07
C TYR A 27 -41.52 23.16 -23.04
N SER A 28 -42.53 22.83 -22.25
CA SER A 28 -42.88 23.54 -21.03
C SER A 28 -43.23 22.56 -19.93
N ILE A 29 -42.58 22.68 -18.77
CA ILE A 29 -42.88 21.84 -17.61
C ILE A 29 -44.34 21.99 -17.13
N LYS A 30 -44.95 23.14 -17.34
CA LYS A 30 -46.36 23.40 -17.04
C LYS A 30 -47.30 22.57 -17.91
N ARG A 31 -47.02 22.45 -19.23
CA ARG A 31 -47.86 21.72 -20.17
C ARG A 31 -47.57 20.23 -20.17
N HIS A 32 -46.31 19.88 -20.15
CA HIS A 32 -45.86 18.50 -20.39
C HIS A 32 -45.65 17.73 -19.09
N GLY A 33 -45.49 18.43 -17.94
CA GLY A 33 -45.19 17.79 -16.66
C GLY A 33 -43.90 17.00 -16.70
N THR A 34 -43.69 16.20 -15.68
CA THR A 34 -42.58 15.22 -15.61
C THR A 34 -43.14 13.83 -15.98
N SER A 35 -42.98 13.40 -17.21
CA SER A 35 -43.32 12.02 -17.65
C SER A 35 -42.13 11.05 -17.51
N LEU A 36 -41.17 11.40 -16.68
CA LEU A 36 -39.85 10.75 -16.69
C LEU A 36 -39.82 9.54 -15.77
N THR A 37 -39.33 8.45 -16.31
CA THR A 37 -38.93 7.25 -15.56
C THR A 37 -37.58 7.42 -14.90
N HIS A 38 -36.77 8.43 -15.31
CA HIS A 38 -35.44 8.74 -14.77
C HIS A 38 -35.31 10.26 -14.57
N CYS A 39 -34.86 10.68 -13.40
CA CYS A 39 -34.67 12.10 -13.04
C CYS A 39 -33.58 12.78 -13.89
N ASP A 40 -32.66 12.04 -14.48
CA ASP A 40 -31.53 12.55 -15.24
C ASP A 40 -31.88 13.06 -16.64
N SER A 41 -33.10 12.84 -17.11
CA SER A 41 -33.56 13.28 -18.45
C SER A 41 -34.40 14.54 -18.42
N GLU A 42 -34.65 15.17 -17.25
CA GLU A 42 -35.41 16.40 -17.17
C GLU A 42 -34.60 17.60 -17.67
N PRO A 43 -35.11 18.41 -18.64
CA PRO A 43 -34.38 19.55 -19.16
C PRO A 43 -34.51 20.76 -18.20
N ILE A 44 -33.98 20.63 -16.98
CA ILE A 44 -34.12 21.65 -15.93
C ILE A 44 -33.45 23.01 -16.27
N GLN A 45 -32.52 23.03 -17.25
CA GLN A 45 -31.93 24.25 -17.80
C GLN A 45 -32.87 25.04 -18.74
N ALA A 46 -33.87 24.37 -19.32
CA ALA A 46 -34.81 24.97 -20.26
C ALA A 46 -36.27 24.57 -19.95
N PRO A 47 -36.80 24.90 -18.78
CA PRO A 47 -38.10 24.45 -18.30
C PRO A 47 -39.30 25.09 -19.06
N GLY A 48 -39.08 26.06 -19.93
CA GLY A 48 -40.12 26.80 -20.65
C GLY A 48 -41.04 27.66 -19.78
N CYS A 49 -40.75 27.72 -18.50
CA CYS A 49 -41.52 28.41 -17.48
C CYS A 49 -40.63 29.15 -16.50
N ILE A 50 -41.23 30.20 -15.86
CA ILE A 50 -40.62 30.94 -14.76
C ILE A 50 -41.44 30.79 -13.48
N GLN A 51 -40.83 31.18 -12.37
CA GLN A 51 -41.49 31.34 -11.07
C GLN A 51 -42.41 32.56 -11.09
N ALA A 52 -43.50 32.53 -10.32
CA ALA A 52 -44.58 33.55 -10.40
C ALA A 52 -44.26 34.91 -9.76
N HIS A 53 -43.13 35.04 -9.06
CA HIS A 53 -42.78 36.26 -8.29
C HIS A 53 -42.13 37.37 -9.13
N GLY A 54 -41.95 37.19 -10.43
CA GLY A 54 -41.42 38.17 -11.36
C GLY A 54 -41.91 37.94 -12.78
N ALA A 55 -41.43 38.75 -13.74
CA ALA A 55 -41.64 38.60 -15.17
C ALA A 55 -40.32 38.51 -15.94
N LEU A 56 -40.29 37.79 -17.04
CA LEU A 56 -39.09 37.62 -17.86
C LEU A 56 -39.38 38.03 -19.30
N LEU A 57 -38.45 38.79 -19.89
CA LEU A 57 -38.43 39.13 -21.30
C LEU A 57 -37.11 38.66 -21.93
N THR A 58 -37.21 38.25 -23.19
CA THR A 58 -35.99 38.12 -24.00
C THR A 58 -36.06 39.10 -25.15
N ALA A 59 -34.94 39.72 -25.54
CA ALA A 59 -34.87 40.65 -26.63
C ALA A 59 -33.68 40.30 -27.56
N ARG A 60 -33.81 40.58 -28.87
CA ARG A 60 -32.74 40.43 -29.81
C ARG A 60 -31.63 41.45 -29.52
N LEU A 61 -30.38 41.03 -29.47
CA LEU A 61 -29.24 41.91 -29.17
C LEU A 61 -29.04 43.00 -30.22
N ALA A 62 -29.39 42.74 -31.49
CA ALA A 62 -29.12 43.65 -32.62
C ALA A 62 -30.03 44.89 -32.61
N ASP A 63 -31.30 44.76 -32.20
CA ASP A 63 -32.31 45.81 -32.31
C ASP A 63 -33.19 45.97 -31.07
N LEU A 64 -32.90 45.22 -30.01
CA LEU A 64 -33.58 45.19 -28.72
C LEU A 64 -35.12 44.99 -28.85
N ARG A 65 -35.55 44.19 -29.84
CA ARG A 65 -36.95 43.79 -30.00
C ARG A 65 -37.22 42.55 -29.15
N VAL A 66 -38.35 42.55 -28.48
CA VAL A 66 -38.82 41.47 -27.64
C VAL A 66 -39.06 40.21 -28.48
N LEU A 67 -38.42 39.14 -28.12
CA LEU A 67 -38.54 37.81 -28.75
C LEU A 67 -39.48 36.88 -27.99
N GLN A 68 -39.39 36.90 -26.66
CA GLN A 68 -40.19 36.08 -25.77
C GLN A 68 -40.60 36.91 -24.54
N ALA A 69 -41.76 36.62 -23.96
CA ALA A 69 -42.28 37.25 -22.77
C ALA A 69 -43.00 36.23 -21.88
N SER A 70 -42.90 36.35 -20.57
CA SER A 70 -43.68 35.51 -19.67
C SER A 70 -45.17 35.90 -19.64
N GLU A 71 -46.03 34.89 -19.49
CA GLU A 71 -47.50 35.06 -19.47
C GLU A 71 -48.02 36.15 -18.49
N ASN A 72 -47.30 36.36 -17.39
CA ASN A 72 -47.68 37.25 -16.29
C ASN A 72 -47.17 38.69 -16.42
N THR A 73 -46.66 39.09 -17.61
CA THR A 73 -46.27 40.49 -17.85
C THR A 73 -47.32 41.50 -17.54
N PRO A 74 -48.64 41.24 -17.72
CA PRO A 74 -49.70 42.25 -17.33
C PRO A 74 -49.64 42.62 -15.86
N ARG A 75 -49.29 41.69 -14.99
CA ARG A 75 -49.21 41.90 -13.53
C ARG A 75 -48.01 42.76 -13.12
N TYR A 76 -46.92 42.69 -13.82
CA TYR A 76 -45.64 43.34 -13.45
C TYR A 76 -45.36 44.54 -14.33
N LEU A 77 -45.64 44.43 -15.65
CA LEU A 77 -45.32 45.46 -16.65
C LEU A 77 -46.55 46.21 -17.19
N GLY A 78 -47.75 45.76 -16.81
CA GLY A 78 -49.02 46.39 -17.26
C GLY A 78 -49.40 46.13 -18.71
N VAL A 79 -48.63 45.28 -19.42
CA VAL A 79 -48.84 45.02 -20.86
C VAL A 79 -48.89 43.51 -21.07
N PRO A 80 -49.90 42.98 -21.82
CA PRO A 80 -49.93 41.55 -22.16
C PRO A 80 -48.77 41.15 -23.00
N ALA A 81 -48.30 39.87 -22.80
CA ALA A 81 -47.13 39.31 -23.47
C ALA A 81 -47.26 39.43 -25.00
N GLU A 82 -48.43 39.14 -25.57
CA GLU A 82 -48.68 39.16 -26.99
C GLU A 82 -48.52 40.59 -27.62
N GLN A 83 -48.73 41.64 -26.80
CA GLN A 83 -48.55 43.04 -27.24
C GLN A 83 -47.07 43.46 -27.15
N LEU A 84 -46.26 42.78 -26.36
CA LEU A 84 -44.83 43.05 -26.22
C LEU A 84 -44.03 42.41 -27.33
N LEU A 85 -44.46 41.25 -27.84
CA LEU A 85 -43.72 40.48 -28.89
C LEU A 85 -43.47 41.34 -30.11
N GLY A 86 -42.20 41.36 -30.56
CA GLY A 86 -41.72 42.13 -31.71
C GLY A 86 -41.61 43.63 -31.47
N GLN A 87 -42.02 44.14 -30.33
CA GLN A 87 -41.90 45.58 -29.99
C GLN A 87 -40.51 45.91 -29.45
N PRO A 88 -39.97 47.09 -29.72
CA PRO A 88 -38.73 47.54 -29.18
C PRO A 88 -38.80 47.76 -27.66
N LEU A 89 -37.79 47.41 -26.89
CA LEU A 89 -37.74 47.67 -25.43
C LEU A 89 -37.90 49.16 -25.08
N ALA A 90 -37.54 50.06 -25.99
CA ALA A 90 -37.75 51.53 -25.85
C ALA A 90 -39.20 51.92 -25.64
N GLY A 91 -40.16 51.07 -25.99
CA GLY A 91 -41.59 51.30 -25.69
C GLY A 91 -42.04 50.95 -24.27
N LEU A 92 -41.23 50.13 -23.60
CA LEU A 92 -41.51 49.65 -22.27
C LEU A 92 -40.62 50.33 -21.19
N LEU A 93 -39.33 50.50 -21.48
CA LEU A 93 -38.31 51.09 -20.59
C LEU A 93 -38.25 52.60 -20.79
N ASP A 94 -37.94 53.36 -19.75
CA ASP A 94 -37.70 54.80 -19.93
C ASP A 94 -36.24 55.02 -20.50
N ALA A 95 -36.00 56.30 -20.87
CA ALA A 95 -34.75 56.66 -21.49
C ALA A 95 -33.51 56.41 -20.58
N ALA A 96 -33.69 56.56 -19.26
CA ALA A 96 -32.62 56.32 -18.27
C ALA A 96 -32.31 54.85 -18.13
N ASP A 97 -33.34 53.99 -18.00
CA ASP A 97 -33.21 52.52 -17.92
C ASP A 97 -32.58 51.99 -19.21
N LEU A 98 -32.99 52.47 -20.35
CA LEU A 98 -32.46 52.07 -21.65
C LEU A 98 -31.00 52.49 -21.84
N SER A 99 -30.63 53.70 -21.42
CA SER A 99 -29.25 54.18 -21.43
C SER A 99 -28.37 53.29 -20.59
N ARG A 100 -28.78 52.94 -19.42
CA ARG A 100 -28.06 52.07 -18.51
C ARG A 100 -27.87 50.65 -19.04
N LEU A 101 -28.93 50.11 -19.65
CA LEU A 101 -28.90 48.82 -20.32
C LEU A 101 -27.89 48.83 -21.48
N ASN A 102 -27.88 49.87 -22.29
CA ASN A 102 -26.91 49.99 -23.41
C ASN A 102 -25.47 50.16 -22.91
N GLU A 103 -25.23 50.87 -21.83
CA GLU A 103 -23.90 50.95 -21.19
C GLU A 103 -23.44 49.59 -20.71
N MET A 104 -24.29 48.80 -20.06
CA MET A 104 -23.96 47.42 -19.64
C MET A 104 -23.65 46.52 -20.82
N LEU A 105 -24.45 46.56 -21.90
CA LEU A 105 -24.22 45.80 -23.12
C LEU A 105 -22.88 46.14 -23.81
N ALA A 106 -22.44 47.41 -23.67
CA ALA A 106 -21.19 47.87 -24.26
C ALA A 106 -19.93 47.52 -23.43
N HIS A 107 -20.06 47.44 -22.12
CA HIS A 107 -18.87 47.37 -21.20
C HIS A 107 -18.80 46.10 -20.36
N ASP A 108 -19.94 45.45 -20.05
CA ASP A 108 -20.00 44.34 -19.14
C ASP A 108 -20.04 42.99 -19.86
N ARG A 109 -19.46 41.96 -19.23
CA ARG A 109 -19.59 40.58 -19.69
C ARG A 109 -20.89 39.99 -19.16
N LEU A 110 -21.94 40.10 -19.97
CA LEU A 110 -23.27 39.58 -19.64
C LEU A 110 -23.49 38.13 -20.08
N GLU A 111 -22.62 37.54 -20.89
CA GLU A 111 -22.78 36.17 -21.33
C GLU A 111 -22.57 35.20 -20.14
N GLY A 112 -23.63 34.46 -19.80
CA GLY A 112 -23.62 33.54 -18.66
C GLY A 112 -23.46 34.20 -17.28
N ASN A 113 -23.67 35.52 -17.16
CA ASN A 113 -23.53 36.28 -15.93
C ASN A 113 -24.66 37.26 -15.77
N ALA A 114 -25.62 36.92 -14.90
CA ALA A 114 -26.77 37.76 -14.60
C ALA A 114 -26.37 38.90 -13.65
N LEU A 115 -26.36 40.12 -14.15
CA LEU A 115 -26.04 41.33 -13.37
C LEU A 115 -27.27 42.19 -13.10
N TYR A 116 -27.29 42.83 -11.94
CA TYR A 116 -28.28 43.87 -11.64
C TYR A 116 -28.06 45.06 -12.57
N ALA A 117 -29.13 45.42 -13.27
CA ALA A 117 -29.09 46.55 -14.23
C ALA A 117 -29.60 47.86 -13.60
N PHE A 118 -30.82 47.85 -13.14
CA PHE A 118 -31.49 49.04 -12.57
C PHE A 118 -32.76 48.64 -11.81
N THR A 119 -33.32 49.59 -11.03
CA THR A 119 -34.68 49.46 -10.52
C THR A 119 -35.65 50.24 -11.42
N HIS A 120 -36.52 49.53 -12.15
CA HIS A 120 -37.57 50.09 -12.94
C HIS A 120 -38.64 50.72 -12.04
N ALA A 121 -38.93 52.02 -12.24
CA ALA A 121 -39.74 52.77 -11.31
C ALA A 121 -41.23 52.37 -11.31
N ALA A 122 -41.87 52.41 -10.16
CA ALA A 122 -43.31 52.20 -10.01
C ALA A 122 -44.12 53.16 -10.91
N ARG A 123 -45.04 52.62 -11.72
CA ARG A 123 -45.86 53.38 -12.64
C ARG A 123 -47.32 52.89 -12.68
N GLY A 124 -48.31 53.76 -12.77
CA GLY A 124 -49.66 53.35 -12.99
C GLY A 124 -50.28 52.37 -12.02
N GLY A 125 -49.83 52.38 -10.74
CA GLY A 125 -50.22 51.39 -9.70
C GLY A 125 -49.41 50.07 -9.72
N LEU A 126 -48.43 49.92 -10.59
CA LEU A 126 -47.54 48.80 -10.64
C LEU A 126 -46.37 48.99 -9.64
N PRO A 127 -45.82 47.92 -9.05
CA PRO A 127 -44.72 48.02 -8.12
C PRO A 127 -43.40 48.41 -8.85
N ALA A 128 -42.46 48.96 -8.09
CA ALA A 128 -41.05 49.04 -8.57
C ALA A 128 -40.47 47.67 -8.73
N LEU A 129 -39.65 47.49 -9.76
CA LEU A 129 -39.07 46.19 -10.11
C LEU A 129 -37.54 46.29 -10.21
N ASP A 130 -36.85 45.41 -9.54
CA ASP A 130 -35.41 45.19 -9.78
C ASP A 130 -35.23 44.41 -11.07
N VAL A 131 -34.33 44.88 -11.92
CA VAL A 131 -34.06 44.28 -13.23
C VAL A 131 -32.64 43.72 -13.26
N CYS A 132 -32.55 42.41 -13.50
CA CYS A 132 -31.30 41.75 -13.81
C CYS A 132 -31.20 41.42 -15.30
N ALA A 133 -30.00 41.57 -15.87
CA ALA A 133 -29.76 41.37 -17.30
C ALA A 133 -28.60 40.38 -17.51
N HIS A 134 -28.78 39.50 -18.49
CA HIS A 134 -27.70 38.67 -19.02
C HIS A 134 -27.94 38.32 -20.49
N THR A 135 -26.91 37.79 -21.16
CA THR A 135 -27.03 37.32 -22.54
C THR A 135 -26.84 35.81 -22.63
N VAL A 136 -27.63 35.15 -23.45
CA VAL A 136 -27.56 33.71 -23.73
C VAL A 136 -28.03 33.45 -25.16
N ASP A 137 -27.33 32.60 -25.90
CA ASP A 137 -27.69 32.18 -27.28
C ASP A 137 -27.99 33.37 -28.23
N GLY A 138 -27.29 34.49 -28.06
CA GLY A 138 -27.48 35.69 -28.90
C GLY A 138 -28.71 36.53 -28.53
N ALA A 139 -29.40 36.25 -27.45
CA ALA A 139 -30.52 37.03 -26.92
C ALA A 139 -30.12 37.67 -25.58
N LEU A 140 -30.67 38.88 -25.35
CA LEU A 140 -30.71 39.57 -24.08
C LEU A 140 -31.85 39.04 -23.26
N VAL A 141 -31.60 38.61 -22.01
CA VAL A 141 -32.61 38.20 -21.03
C VAL A 141 -32.70 39.26 -19.97
N LEU A 142 -33.94 39.69 -19.68
CA LEU A 142 -34.26 40.63 -18.62
C LEU A 142 -35.24 40.01 -17.64
N GLU A 143 -34.84 39.95 -16.38
CA GLU A 143 -35.63 39.43 -15.27
C GLU A 143 -36.14 40.64 -14.44
N PHE A 144 -37.46 40.77 -14.33
CA PHE A 144 -38.13 41.82 -13.56
C PHE A 144 -38.68 41.20 -12.27
N GLU A 145 -38.14 41.55 -11.16
CA GLU A 145 -38.56 41.04 -9.84
C GLU A 145 -39.10 42.17 -8.98
N THR A 146 -40.15 41.91 -8.21
CA THR A 146 -40.67 42.93 -7.28
C THR A 146 -39.62 43.33 -6.27
N VAL A 147 -39.40 44.64 -6.14
CA VAL A 147 -38.58 45.15 -5.03
C VAL A 147 -39.23 44.71 -3.73
N GLY A 148 -38.55 43.78 -3.02
CA GLY A 148 -39.04 43.22 -1.76
C GLY A 148 -39.35 44.37 -0.76
N PRO A 149 -40.12 44.12 0.31
CA PRO A 149 -40.41 45.10 1.32
C PRO A 149 -39.09 45.72 1.75
N SER A 150 -39.03 47.03 1.54
CA SER A 150 -37.87 47.90 1.58
C SER A 150 -36.72 47.32 2.42
N ALA A 151 -35.51 47.46 1.93
CA ALA A 151 -34.27 47.23 2.69
C ALA A 151 -34.27 47.88 4.11
N SER A 152 -35.23 48.73 4.41
CA SER A 152 -35.50 49.27 5.75
C SER A 152 -36.10 48.27 6.75
N ALA A 153 -36.79 47.20 6.29
CA ALA A 153 -37.29 46.13 7.16
C ALA A 153 -36.24 45.06 7.47
N LEU A 154 -35.24 44.89 6.61
CA LEU A 154 -34.06 44.07 6.81
C LEU A 154 -32.90 44.86 7.45
N ARG A 155 -33.17 46.06 7.98
CA ARG A 155 -32.21 46.84 8.74
C ARG A 155 -31.92 46.10 10.05
N HIS A 156 -30.93 45.19 10.00
CA HIS A 156 -30.21 44.90 11.20
C HIS A 156 -29.71 46.23 11.80
N PRO A 157 -29.78 46.41 13.12
CA PRO A 157 -29.30 47.62 13.80
C PRO A 157 -27.83 47.97 13.54
N GLY A 158 -27.10 47.20 12.71
CA GLY A 158 -25.66 47.26 12.54
C GLY A 158 -25.12 47.58 11.15
N GLY A 159 -25.92 47.93 10.12
CA GLY A 159 -25.31 48.32 8.85
C GLY A 159 -25.95 47.74 7.58
N ASP A 160 -25.39 48.11 6.44
CA ASP A 160 -25.76 47.61 5.13
C ASP A 160 -25.27 46.15 4.92
N PHE A 161 -25.75 45.48 3.91
CA PHE A 161 -25.33 44.11 3.57
C PHE A 161 -23.83 43.97 3.36
N PHE A 162 -23.15 45.01 2.88
CA PHE A 162 -21.70 44.97 2.69
C PHE A 162 -20.95 44.85 4.03
N THR A 163 -21.40 45.64 5.05
CA THR A 163 -20.83 45.55 6.40
C THR A 163 -21.10 44.20 7.04
N LEU A 164 -22.28 43.61 6.85
CA LEU A 164 -22.60 42.26 7.34
C LEU A 164 -21.73 41.19 6.69
N VAL A 165 -21.61 41.23 5.36
CA VAL A 165 -20.74 40.28 4.62
C VAL A 165 -19.29 40.42 5.06
N ARG A 166 -18.73 41.62 5.17
CA ARG A 166 -17.38 41.85 5.62
C ARG A 166 -17.10 41.26 7.02
N SER A 167 -18.04 41.47 7.93
CA SER A 167 -17.96 40.93 9.30
C SER A 167 -18.04 39.40 9.29
N ALA A 168 -18.93 38.85 8.49
CA ALA A 168 -19.06 37.41 8.33
C ALA A 168 -17.76 36.78 7.77
N VAL A 169 -17.21 37.36 6.71
CA VAL A 169 -15.92 36.91 6.13
C VAL A 169 -14.79 36.97 7.15
N SER A 170 -14.70 38.04 7.94
CA SER A 170 -13.68 38.17 8.99
C SER A 170 -13.80 37.08 10.07
N ARG A 171 -15.04 36.73 10.49
CA ARG A 171 -15.23 35.61 11.44
C ARG A 171 -14.91 34.25 10.85
N MET A 172 -15.27 34.02 9.61
CA MET A 172 -14.94 32.81 8.89
C MET A 172 -13.42 32.59 8.74
N GLN A 173 -12.67 33.68 8.47
CA GLN A 173 -11.21 33.65 8.36
C GLN A 173 -10.47 33.26 9.64
N GLY A 174 -11.08 33.50 10.81
CA GLY A 174 -10.51 33.15 12.12
C GLY A 174 -10.77 31.69 12.54
N THR A 175 -11.56 30.93 11.77
CA THR A 175 -11.96 29.58 12.17
C THR A 175 -10.99 28.53 11.65
N ILE A 176 -10.49 27.65 12.54
CA ILE A 176 -9.55 26.59 12.23
C ILE A 176 -10.29 25.25 12.24
N GLY A 177 -10.08 24.45 11.19
CA GLY A 177 -10.68 23.12 11.03
C GLY A 177 -11.89 23.11 10.10
N LEU A 178 -12.09 22.00 9.40
CA LEU A 178 -13.13 21.85 8.37
C LEU A 178 -14.54 21.94 8.94
N LEU A 179 -14.85 21.17 9.97
CA LEU A 179 -16.19 21.12 10.56
C LEU A 179 -16.55 22.43 11.28
N PRO A 180 -15.70 23.03 12.15
CA PRO A 180 -15.98 24.34 12.74
C PRO A 180 -16.18 25.44 11.71
N PHE A 181 -15.46 25.38 10.57
CA PHE A 181 -15.63 26.32 9.47
C PHE A 181 -17.01 26.16 8.82
N CYS A 182 -17.46 24.93 8.55
CA CYS A 182 -18.80 24.67 8.02
C CYS A 182 -19.91 25.16 8.97
N GLU A 183 -19.74 24.97 10.28
CA GLU A 183 -20.66 25.48 11.32
C GLU A 183 -20.73 27.01 11.29
N GLN A 184 -19.57 27.66 11.18
CA GLN A 184 -19.52 29.11 11.07
C GLN A 184 -20.22 29.62 9.79
N VAL A 185 -20.00 28.96 8.63
CA VAL A 185 -20.69 29.29 7.37
C VAL A 185 -22.20 29.19 7.54
N ALA A 186 -22.73 28.12 8.11
CA ALA A 186 -24.13 27.92 8.33
C ALA A 186 -24.71 29.01 9.25
N ALA A 187 -24.01 29.39 10.32
CA ALA A 187 -24.41 30.41 11.26
C ALA A 187 -24.43 31.81 10.63
N GLU A 188 -23.41 32.19 9.83
CA GLU A 188 -23.31 33.47 9.17
C GLU A 188 -24.40 33.66 8.09
N VAL A 189 -24.59 32.64 7.26
CA VAL A 189 -25.64 32.68 6.23
C VAL A 189 -27.02 32.78 6.88
N ARG A 190 -27.26 32.04 7.96
CA ARG A 190 -28.53 32.15 8.70
C ARG A 190 -28.72 33.54 9.32
N HIS A 191 -27.64 34.09 9.89
CA HIS A 191 -27.70 35.45 10.47
C HIS A 191 -28.05 36.52 9.42
N ILE A 192 -27.52 36.43 8.21
CA ILE A 192 -27.77 37.38 7.11
C ILE A 192 -29.16 37.22 6.51
N THR A 193 -29.59 35.95 6.33
CA THR A 193 -30.85 35.64 5.65
C THR A 193 -32.07 35.66 6.57
N GLY A 194 -31.86 35.36 7.86
CA GLY A 194 -32.95 35.20 8.82
C GLY A 194 -33.81 33.95 8.59
N LEU A 195 -33.33 33.00 7.78
CA LEU A 195 -34.09 31.79 7.42
C LEU A 195 -34.11 30.80 8.61
N ASP A 196 -35.14 29.95 8.61
CA ASP A 196 -35.37 29.02 9.71
C ASP A 196 -34.25 27.98 9.90
N ARG A 197 -33.65 27.51 8.80
CA ARG A 197 -32.59 26.50 8.79
C ARG A 197 -31.58 26.78 7.68
N VAL A 198 -30.31 26.71 8.01
CA VAL A 198 -29.19 26.71 7.04
C VAL A 198 -28.31 25.53 7.34
N MET A 199 -27.96 24.77 6.33
CA MET A 199 -27.12 23.56 6.39
C MET A 199 -25.95 23.67 5.44
N VAL A 200 -24.82 23.10 5.82
CA VAL A 200 -23.76 22.75 4.90
C VAL A 200 -23.87 21.23 4.62
N TYR A 201 -24.11 20.95 3.37
CA TYR A 201 -24.33 19.62 2.83
C TYR A 201 -23.09 19.20 2.02
N ARG A 202 -22.46 18.06 2.35
CA ARG A 202 -21.26 17.55 1.69
C ARG A 202 -21.61 16.36 0.81
N PHE A 203 -21.07 16.29 -0.40
CA PHE A 203 -21.14 15.09 -1.24
C PHE A 203 -19.99 14.14 -0.91
N HIS A 204 -20.30 12.85 -0.80
CA HIS A 204 -19.33 11.76 -0.70
C HIS A 204 -18.93 11.21 -2.08
N ALA A 205 -17.98 10.30 -2.12
CA ALA A 205 -17.45 9.74 -3.36
C ALA A 205 -18.49 8.98 -4.22
N ASP A 206 -19.47 8.38 -3.57
CA ASP A 206 -20.64 7.72 -4.19
C ASP A 206 -21.80 8.67 -4.45
N LEU A 207 -21.57 9.99 -4.35
CA LEU A 207 -22.50 11.08 -4.60
C LEU A 207 -23.70 11.17 -3.64
N HIS A 208 -23.78 10.33 -2.60
CA HIS A 208 -24.71 10.61 -1.51
C HIS A 208 -24.25 11.84 -0.73
N GLY A 209 -25.15 12.53 -0.07
CA GLY A 209 -24.80 13.71 0.70
C GLY A 209 -25.04 13.55 2.17
N GLU A 210 -24.31 14.32 2.97
CA GLU A 210 -24.39 14.38 4.42
C GLU A 210 -24.51 15.82 4.89
N VAL A 211 -25.38 16.09 5.87
CA VAL A 211 -25.41 17.37 6.55
C VAL A 211 -24.30 17.44 7.58
N VAL A 212 -23.20 18.13 7.25
CA VAL A 212 -21.99 18.23 8.08
C VAL A 212 -22.02 19.40 9.06
N ALA A 213 -22.89 20.40 8.81
CA ALA A 213 -23.12 21.53 9.73
C ALA A 213 -24.54 22.04 9.59
N GLU A 214 -25.13 22.55 10.67
CA GLU A 214 -26.51 23.04 10.70
C GLU A 214 -26.63 24.20 11.67
N SER A 215 -27.29 25.26 11.23
CA SER A 215 -27.78 26.35 12.06
C SER A 215 -29.27 26.47 11.84
N LYS A 216 -30.10 26.36 12.91
CA LYS A 216 -31.55 26.27 12.80
C LYS A 216 -32.25 26.98 13.96
N LEU A 217 -33.56 27.16 13.85
CA LEU A 217 -34.42 27.51 14.97
C LEU A 217 -34.49 26.37 15.98
N ASP A 218 -34.56 26.68 17.27
CA ASP A 218 -34.61 25.67 18.35
C ASP A 218 -35.85 24.78 18.27
N SER A 219 -36.92 25.28 17.68
CA SER A 219 -38.18 24.54 17.49
C SER A 219 -38.10 23.44 16.42
N LEU A 220 -37.11 23.48 15.56
CA LEU A 220 -36.98 22.54 14.47
C LEU A 220 -36.17 21.29 14.90
N ALA A 221 -36.57 20.12 14.42
CA ALA A 221 -35.79 18.88 14.60
C ALA A 221 -34.40 18.98 13.91
N PRO A 222 -33.31 18.41 14.50
CA PRO A 222 -31.99 18.47 13.90
C PRO A 222 -31.87 17.53 12.70
N TRP A 223 -31.20 18.01 11.66
CA TRP A 223 -30.81 17.20 10.47
C TRP A 223 -29.30 16.97 10.40
N LEU A 224 -28.54 17.49 11.32
CA LEU A 224 -27.11 17.27 11.41
C LEU A 224 -26.77 15.77 11.45
N GLY A 225 -25.87 15.33 10.58
CA GLY A 225 -25.45 13.94 10.42
C GLY A 225 -26.49 13.05 9.70
N LEU A 226 -27.52 13.63 9.07
CA LEU A 226 -28.41 12.89 8.19
C LEU A 226 -27.83 12.79 6.79
N HIS A 227 -27.99 11.59 6.20
CA HIS A 227 -27.58 11.29 4.84
C HIS A 227 -28.77 11.31 3.88
N TYR A 228 -28.51 11.68 2.64
CA TYR A 228 -29.46 11.78 1.54
C TYR A 228 -28.88 11.06 0.33
N PRO A 229 -29.64 10.17 -0.34
CA PRO A 229 -29.12 9.44 -1.50
C PRO A 229 -28.85 10.35 -2.69
N GLU A 230 -27.98 9.92 -3.60
CA GLU A 230 -27.64 10.61 -4.85
C GLU A 230 -28.88 11.06 -5.63
N ALA A 231 -29.92 10.24 -5.63
CA ALA A 231 -31.14 10.47 -6.38
C ALA A 231 -31.95 11.70 -5.92
N ASP A 232 -31.70 12.24 -4.71
CA ASP A 232 -32.38 13.45 -4.23
C ASP A 232 -31.84 14.72 -4.90
N ILE A 233 -30.59 14.70 -5.37
CA ILE A 233 -29.95 15.76 -6.15
C ILE A 233 -29.39 15.15 -7.43
N PRO A 234 -30.23 14.90 -8.46
CA PRO A 234 -29.83 14.19 -9.66
C PRO A 234 -28.78 14.97 -10.45
N LYS A 235 -28.08 14.26 -11.34
CA LYS A 235 -26.97 14.80 -12.13
C LYS A 235 -27.28 16.15 -12.80
N PRO A 236 -28.40 16.34 -13.50
CA PRO A 236 -28.71 17.64 -14.14
C PRO A 236 -28.78 18.81 -13.14
N ALA A 237 -29.23 18.55 -11.90
CA ALA A 237 -29.25 19.57 -10.84
C ALA A 237 -27.80 19.86 -10.35
N ARG A 238 -26.95 18.85 -10.18
CA ARG A 238 -25.53 19.03 -9.83
C ARG A 238 -24.80 19.81 -10.92
N ASP A 239 -25.03 19.48 -12.20
CA ASP A 239 -24.38 20.14 -13.35
C ASP A 239 -24.76 21.66 -13.43
N ILE A 240 -25.99 22.03 -13.04
CA ILE A 240 -26.36 23.44 -12.94
C ILE A 240 -25.64 24.13 -11.78
N TYR A 241 -25.55 23.53 -10.61
CA TYR A 241 -24.80 24.09 -9.47
C TYR A 241 -23.33 24.35 -9.78
N MET A 242 -22.74 23.65 -10.75
CA MET A 242 -21.39 23.95 -11.23
C MET A 242 -21.29 25.25 -12.06
N ARG A 243 -22.44 25.83 -12.50
CA ARG A 243 -22.51 27.00 -13.39
C ARG A 243 -23.12 28.23 -12.74
N ILE A 244 -23.82 28.08 -11.62
CA ILE A 244 -24.49 29.17 -10.90
C ILE A 244 -24.06 29.18 -9.45
N TRP A 245 -24.02 30.35 -8.84
CA TRP A 245 -23.66 30.52 -7.44
C TRP A 245 -24.86 30.57 -6.49
N ILE A 246 -26.06 30.76 -7.01
CA ILE A 246 -27.25 30.89 -6.18
C ILE A 246 -28.50 30.42 -6.91
N ARG A 247 -29.37 29.71 -6.21
CA ARG A 247 -30.66 29.26 -6.70
C ARG A 247 -31.76 29.59 -5.69
N PRO A 248 -32.55 30.67 -5.94
CA PRO A 248 -33.70 31.03 -5.13
C PRO A 248 -34.93 30.22 -5.55
N LEU A 249 -35.73 29.83 -4.56
CA LEU A 249 -37.11 29.35 -4.71
C LEU A 249 -37.96 29.98 -3.61
N PRO A 250 -38.53 31.17 -3.84
CA PRO A 250 -39.33 31.90 -2.85
C PRO A 250 -40.61 31.22 -2.40
N ASP A 251 -41.24 30.43 -3.28
CA ASP A 251 -42.47 29.71 -2.96
C ASP A 251 -42.56 28.40 -3.75
N ALA A 252 -42.44 27.30 -3.02
CA ALA A 252 -42.52 25.94 -3.57
C ALA A 252 -43.95 25.55 -3.98
N THR A 253 -44.95 26.33 -3.61
CA THR A 253 -46.37 26.09 -3.89
C THR A 253 -46.93 26.98 -5.02
N ALA A 254 -46.15 27.97 -5.43
CA ALA A 254 -46.60 28.93 -6.46
C ALA A 254 -46.73 28.25 -7.84
N PRO A 255 -47.76 28.63 -8.61
CA PRO A 255 -47.90 28.09 -9.97
C PRO A 255 -46.78 28.61 -10.88
N LEU A 256 -46.34 27.74 -11.79
CA LEU A 256 -45.38 28.14 -12.83
C LEU A 256 -46.05 29.02 -13.90
N VAL A 257 -45.29 29.95 -14.43
CA VAL A 257 -45.71 30.90 -15.49
C VAL A 257 -44.97 30.58 -16.78
N GLU A 258 -45.69 30.41 -17.86
CA GLU A 258 -45.11 29.98 -19.13
C GLU A 258 -44.47 31.13 -19.92
N MET A 259 -43.49 30.81 -20.71
CA MET A 259 -42.86 31.72 -21.67
C MET A 259 -43.61 31.68 -23.00
N LEU A 260 -43.90 32.83 -23.59
CA LEU A 260 -44.55 32.98 -24.89
C LEU A 260 -43.64 33.70 -25.89
N PRO A 261 -43.43 33.17 -27.13
CA PRO A 261 -43.63 31.75 -27.46
C PRO A 261 -42.64 30.86 -26.70
N LEU A 262 -42.90 29.57 -26.62
CA LEU A 262 -41.99 28.62 -25.94
C LEU A 262 -40.62 28.51 -26.59
N ALA A 263 -40.60 28.52 -27.93
CA ALA A 263 -39.34 28.53 -28.70
C ALA A 263 -39.00 29.99 -29.07
N ASN A 264 -37.72 30.33 -28.93
CA ASN A 264 -37.19 31.60 -29.40
C ASN A 264 -37.35 31.69 -30.93
N PRO A 265 -38.05 32.74 -31.46
CA PRO A 265 -38.32 32.87 -32.90
C PRO A 265 -37.07 32.89 -33.80
N ASP A 266 -35.96 33.38 -33.28
CA ASP A 266 -34.71 33.47 -34.07
C ASP A 266 -33.93 32.17 -34.14
N THR A 267 -33.97 31.36 -33.07
CA THR A 267 -33.21 30.13 -32.98
C THR A 267 -34.01 28.85 -33.17
N GLY A 268 -35.36 28.94 -33.01
CA GLY A 268 -36.25 27.78 -32.99
C GLY A 268 -36.10 26.88 -31.76
N ARG A 269 -35.30 27.27 -30.80
CA ARG A 269 -35.00 26.49 -29.57
C ARG A 269 -35.65 27.08 -28.31
N PRO A 270 -35.91 26.25 -27.27
CA PRO A 270 -36.31 26.78 -25.98
C PRO A 270 -35.24 27.69 -25.38
N LEU A 271 -35.65 28.67 -24.56
CA LEU A 271 -34.74 29.56 -23.85
C LEU A 271 -33.92 28.79 -22.79
N THR A 272 -32.59 28.89 -22.88
CA THR A 272 -31.70 28.40 -21.84
C THR A 272 -31.75 29.33 -20.62
N MET A 273 -32.31 28.85 -19.52
CA MET A 273 -32.52 29.61 -18.30
C MET A 273 -31.49 29.27 -17.19
N THR A 274 -30.33 28.75 -17.55
CA THR A 274 -29.33 28.34 -16.55
C THR A 274 -29.03 29.46 -15.56
N HIS A 275 -28.86 30.69 -16.03
CA HIS A 275 -28.48 31.86 -15.21
C HIS A 275 -29.68 32.69 -14.75
N CYS A 276 -30.90 32.27 -15.06
CA CYS A 276 -32.11 32.97 -14.63
C CYS A 276 -32.45 32.65 -13.17
N SER A 277 -32.57 33.68 -12.37
CA SER A 277 -33.11 33.60 -10.99
C SER A 277 -34.57 33.16 -10.99
N LEU A 278 -35.33 33.63 -11.98
CA LEU A 278 -36.75 33.30 -12.16
C LEU A 278 -37.00 31.93 -12.79
N ARG A 279 -35.95 31.16 -13.14
CA ARG A 279 -36.12 29.84 -13.77
C ARG A 279 -37.12 28.98 -13.01
N GLY A 280 -38.08 28.41 -13.73
CA GLY A 280 -39.08 27.49 -13.18
C GLY A 280 -38.42 26.30 -12.46
N ALA A 281 -38.88 25.97 -11.28
CA ALA A 281 -38.40 24.81 -10.56
C ALA A 281 -39.06 23.52 -11.06
N SER A 282 -38.32 22.43 -11.05
CA SER A 282 -38.83 21.08 -11.30
C SER A 282 -39.98 20.74 -10.35
N VAL A 283 -41.02 20.09 -10.86
CA VAL A 283 -42.15 19.60 -10.04
C VAL A 283 -41.64 18.61 -8.99
N MET A 284 -40.67 17.78 -9.36
CA MET A 284 -40.01 16.85 -8.42
C MET A 284 -39.37 17.59 -7.24
N TYR A 285 -38.66 18.68 -7.52
CA TYR A 285 -38.00 19.47 -6.47
C TYR A 285 -39.00 20.21 -5.56
N THR A 286 -40.06 20.81 -6.13
CA THR A 286 -41.07 21.49 -5.32
C THR A 286 -41.84 20.49 -4.46
N GLU A 287 -42.27 19.34 -4.98
CA GLU A 287 -42.91 18.27 -4.22
C GLU A 287 -42.00 17.73 -3.10
N TYR A 288 -40.70 17.59 -3.39
CA TYR A 288 -39.71 17.16 -2.40
C TYR A 288 -39.64 18.11 -1.21
N LEU A 289 -39.56 19.44 -1.48
CA LEU A 289 -39.53 20.46 -0.43
C LEU A 289 -40.84 20.49 0.36
N GLN A 290 -41.99 20.41 -0.33
CA GLN A 290 -43.29 20.35 0.33
C GLN A 290 -43.42 19.15 1.26
N ASN A 291 -42.94 17.97 0.84
CA ASN A 291 -42.89 16.76 1.69
C ASN A 291 -41.99 16.94 2.92
N MET A 292 -40.96 17.78 2.84
CA MET A 292 -40.08 18.15 3.97
C MET A 292 -40.69 19.29 4.84
N GLY A 293 -41.89 19.84 4.47
CA GLY A 293 -42.45 20.99 5.15
C GLY A 293 -41.74 22.32 4.88
N VAL A 294 -41.03 22.42 3.76
CA VAL A 294 -40.29 23.60 3.33
C VAL A 294 -41.05 24.34 2.26
N ALA A 295 -41.37 25.61 2.51
CA ALA A 295 -42.10 26.47 1.58
C ALA A 295 -41.18 27.35 0.73
N ALA A 296 -40.02 27.75 1.24
CA ALA A 296 -39.02 28.51 0.50
C ALA A 296 -37.63 27.96 0.69
N SER A 297 -36.83 28.04 -0.35
CA SER A 297 -35.42 27.50 -0.35
C SER A 297 -34.47 28.45 -1.08
N LEU A 298 -33.26 28.59 -0.52
CA LEU A 298 -32.16 29.30 -1.16
C LEU A 298 -30.95 28.40 -1.11
N THR A 299 -30.39 28.01 -2.25
CA THR A 299 -29.27 27.05 -2.33
C THR A 299 -28.07 27.66 -3.04
N MET A 300 -26.91 27.48 -2.48
CA MET A 300 -25.63 27.95 -3.02
C MET A 300 -24.65 26.76 -3.10
N PRO A 301 -23.88 26.60 -4.19
CA PRO A 301 -22.86 25.57 -4.29
C PRO A 301 -21.62 25.95 -3.49
N ILE A 302 -20.88 24.92 -3.06
CA ILE A 302 -19.50 25.01 -2.61
C ILE A 302 -18.65 24.29 -3.64
N LEU A 303 -17.78 25.02 -4.32
CA LEU A 303 -16.96 24.52 -5.42
C LEU A 303 -15.50 24.48 -5.00
N ILE A 304 -14.87 23.31 -5.12
CA ILE A 304 -13.45 23.11 -4.89
C ILE A 304 -12.81 22.58 -6.17
N GLU A 305 -11.84 23.31 -6.72
CA GLU A 305 -11.09 22.93 -7.95
C GLU A 305 -12.01 22.59 -9.15
N GLY A 306 -13.13 23.29 -9.27
CA GLY A 306 -14.09 23.06 -10.34
C GLY A 306 -15.02 21.87 -10.12
N HIS A 307 -14.99 21.26 -8.94
CA HIS A 307 -15.90 20.18 -8.56
C HIS A 307 -16.90 20.63 -7.49
N LEU A 308 -18.09 20.08 -7.56
CA LEU A 308 -19.12 20.33 -6.57
C LEU A 308 -18.81 19.53 -5.29
N TRP A 309 -18.22 20.20 -4.29
CA TRP A 309 -17.92 19.62 -2.99
C TRP A 309 -19.16 19.46 -2.12
N GLY A 310 -20.07 20.44 -2.20
CA GLY A 310 -21.24 20.47 -1.36
C GLY A 310 -22.18 21.62 -1.68
N LEU A 311 -23.19 21.82 -0.84
CA LEU A 311 -24.17 22.89 -0.95
C LEU A 311 -24.34 23.59 0.40
N ILE A 312 -24.58 24.89 0.38
CA ILE A 312 -25.17 25.62 1.49
C ILE A 312 -26.70 25.68 1.18
N ALA A 313 -27.48 24.88 1.88
CA ALA A 313 -28.90 24.74 1.68
C ALA A 313 -29.66 25.48 2.79
N CYS A 314 -30.45 26.46 2.40
CA CYS A 314 -31.26 27.27 3.31
C CYS A 314 -32.75 26.95 3.09
N HIS A 315 -33.48 26.71 4.18
CA HIS A 315 -34.89 26.34 4.16
C HIS A 315 -35.72 27.28 5.06
N HIS A 316 -36.96 27.56 4.64
CA HIS A 316 -37.91 28.34 5.39
C HIS A 316 -39.32 27.76 5.31
N GLY A 317 -40.06 27.82 6.40
CA GLY A 317 -41.38 27.19 6.54
C GLY A 317 -42.53 27.97 5.91
N THR A 318 -42.28 29.20 5.46
CA THR A 318 -43.27 30.05 4.78
C THR A 318 -42.71 30.64 3.50
N PRO A 319 -43.54 30.95 2.48
CA PRO A 319 -43.07 31.64 1.29
C PRO A 319 -42.36 32.94 1.63
N THR A 320 -41.16 33.15 1.07
CA THR A 320 -40.28 34.26 1.42
C THR A 320 -39.51 34.72 0.19
N LEU A 321 -39.62 36.03 -0.13
CA LEU A 321 -38.85 36.62 -1.21
C LEU A 321 -37.38 36.82 -0.81
N PHE A 322 -36.49 36.62 -1.73
CA PHE A 322 -35.05 36.81 -1.58
C PHE A 322 -34.59 38.04 -2.38
N PRO A 323 -34.58 39.26 -1.77
CA PRO A 323 -34.17 40.46 -2.49
C PRO A 323 -32.77 40.33 -3.10
N HIS A 324 -32.55 40.99 -4.24
CA HIS A 324 -31.28 40.96 -4.94
C HIS A 324 -30.05 41.24 -4.03
N PRO A 325 -30.04 42.25 -3.15
CA PRO A 325 -28.88 42.51 -2.27
C PRO A 325 -28.59 41.36 -1.31
N MET A 326 -29.62 40.65 -0.82
CA MET A 326 -29.44 39.45 0.03
C MET A 326 -28.83 38.32 -0.78
N ARG A 327 -29.30 38.08 -2.00
CA ARG A 327 -28.76 37.04 -2.90
C ARG A 327 -27.30 37.32 -3.23
N ALA A 328 -26.95 38.55 -3.60
CA ALA A 328 -25.57 38.95 -3.88
C ALA A 328 -24.66 38.78 -2.66
N ALA A 329 -25.14 39.08 -1.47
CA ALA A 329 -24.39 38.83 -0.22
C ALA A 329 -24.15 37.35 0.03
N CYS A 330 -25.17 36.51 -0.16
CA CYS A 330 -25.08 35.06 -0.01
C CYS A 330 -24.16 34.43 -1.07
N GLU A 331 -24.24 34.89 -2.32
CA GLU A 331 -23.36 34.47 -3.39
C GLU A 331 -21.88 34.75 -3.08
N LEU A 332 -21.56 35.96 -2.64
CA LEU A 332 -20.21 36.33 -2.24
C LEU A 332 -19.71 35.45 -1.08
N LEU A 333 -20.56 35.18 -0.09
CA LEU A 333 -20.19 34.28 1.01
C LEU A 333 -19.91 32.85 0.56
N ALA A 334 -20.72 32.32 -0.37
CA ALA A 334 -20.51 30.98 -0.92
C ALA A 334 -19.18 30.87 -1.70
N GLN A 335 -18.84 31.94 -2.47
CA GLN A 335 -17.54 32.02 -3.16
C GLN A 335 -16.38 32.06 -2.17
N VAL A 336 -16.47 32.89 -1.13
CA VAL A 336 -15.45 32.96 -0.06
C VAL A 336 -15.36 31.63 0.70
N ALA A 337 -16.51 31.03 1.04
CA ALA A 337 -16.55 29.72 1.70
C ALA A 337 -15.87 28.65 0.86
N SER A 338 -16.11 28.59 -0.45
CA SER A 338 -15.47 27.65 -1.38
C SER A 338 -13.96 27.79 -1.39
N LEU A 339 -13.43 29.01 -1.42
CA LEU A 339 -11.98 29.28 -1.39
C LEU A 339 -11.34 28.90 -0.06
N GLN A 340 -11.99 29.21 1.05
CA GLN A 340 -11.45 28.96 2.39
C GLN A 340 -11.56 27.49 2.80
N LEU A 341 -12.63 26.82 2.42
CA LEU A 341 -12.83 25.40 2.68
C LEU A 341 -11.71 24.55 2.04
N LYS A 342 -11.35 24.87 0.79
CA LYS A 342 -10.20 24.27 0.11
C LYS A 342 -8.92 24.43 0.91
N SER A 343 -8.69 25.64 1.44
CA SER A 343 -7.50 25.94 2.24
C SER A 343 -7.50 25.15 3.55
N ALA A 344 -8.63 25.08 4.25
CA ALA A 344 -8.78 24.35 5.51
C ALA A 344 -8.56 22.84 5.33
N GLU A 345 -9.18 22.25 4.33
CA GLU A 345 -9.00 20.83 3.99
C GLU A 345 -7.52 20.50 3.66
N ARG A 346 -6.89 21.36 2.88
CA ARG A 346 -5.48 21.19 2.50
C ARG A 346 -4.52 21.31 3.69
N ILE A 347 -4.78 22.25 4.61
CA ILE A 347 -3.98 22.42 5.83
C ILE A 347 -4.12 21.20 6.73
N GLU A 348 -5.30 20.68 6.95
CA GLU A 348 -5.51 19.46 7.74
C GLU A 348 -4.80 18.25 7.12
N GLN A 349 -4.95 18.08 5.81
CA GLN A 349 -4.28 17.01 5.07
C GLN A 349 -2.75 17.12 5.17
N MET A 350 -2.19 18.32 4.97
CA MET A 350 -0.74 18.54 5.07
C MET A 350 -0.22 18.30 6.50
N ALA A 351 -0.90 18.80 7.51
CA ALA A 351 -0.49 18.60 8.90
C ALA A 351 -0.48 17.11 9.29
N TRP A 352 -1.50 16.38 8.85
CA TRP A 352 -1.57 14.94 9.05
C TRP A 352 -0.46 14.20 8.29
N GLN A 353 -0.24 14.53 7.01
CA GLN A 353 0.80 13.94 6.18
C GLN A 353 2.19 14.15 6.79
N LEU A 354 2.52 15.37 7.19
CA LEU A 354 3.81 15.69 7.84
C LEU A 354 4.02 14.91 9.14
N LYS A 355 2.95 14.71 9.92
CA LYS A 355 3.02 13.90 11.14
C LYS A 355 3.39 12.45 10.83
N VAL A 356 2.74 11.85 9.84
CA VAL A 356 2.98 10.45 9.45
C VAL A 356 4.36 10.31 8.81
N GLU A 357 4.77 11.24 7.93
CA GLU A 357 6.11 11.23 7.32
C GLU A 357 7.22 11.29 8.38
N ASN A 358 7.05 12.10 9.41
CA ASN A 358 8.02 12.19 10.53
C ASN A 358 8.11 10.84 11.28
N ILE A 359 6.97 10.16 11.48
CA ILE A 359 6.94 8.83 12.11
C ILE A 359 7.67 7.82 11.23
N GLN A 360 7.37 7.79 9.92
CA GLN A 360 8.00 6.88 8.97
C GLN A 360 9.52 7.07 8.91
N GLN A 361 9.98 8.33 8.88
CA GLN A 361 11.41 8.64 8.87
C GLN A 361 12.13 8.18 10.16
N LYS A 362 11.48 8.34 11.32
CA LYS A 362 12.01 7.85 12.61
C LYS A 362 12.09 6.32 12.61
N LEU A 363 11.08 5.63 12.07
CA LEU A 363 11.06 4.17 11.94
C LEU A 363 12.23 3.67 11.09
N VAL A 364 12.40 4.23 9.90
CA VAL A 364 13.47 3.81 8.98
C VAL A 364 14.85 4.12 9.56
N THR A 365 15.02 5.29 10.19
CA THR A 365 16.27 5.63 10.87
C THR A 365 16.62 4.66 12.00
N LYS A 366 15.61 4.20 12.73
CA LYS A 366 15.76 3.21 13.79
C LYS A 366 16.18 1.85 13.21
N ALA A 367 15.47 1.37 12.18
CA ALA A 367 15.81 0.11 11.51
C ALA A 367 17.20 0.13 10.88
N ALA A 368 17.62 1.26 10.30
CA ALA A 368 18.97 1.46 9.77
C ALA A 368 20.07 1.38 10.84
N ARG A 369 19.79 1.90 12.05
CA ARG A 369 20.75 1.83 13.18
C ARG A 369 20.87 0.44 13.78
N GLU A 370 19.76 -0.28 13.87
CA GLU A 370 19.72 -1.62 14.44
C GLU A 370 20.14 -2.69 13.42
N GLY A 371 20.16 -2.35 12.13
CA GLY A 371 20.54 -3.23 11.02
C GLY A 371 19.51 -4.34 10.76
N ASP A 372 18.28 -4.19 11.28
CA ASP A 372 17.25 -5.20 11.20
C ASP A 372 15.88 -4.56 10.96
N LEU A 373 15.12 -5.12 10.02
CA LEU A 373 13.72 -4.73 9.76
C LEU A 373 12.80 -5.01 10.96
N LEU A 374 13.19 -5.89 11.86
CA LEU A 374 12.47 -6.19 13.10
C LEU A 374 12.29 -4.96 13.99
N ALA A 375 13.20 -4.02 13.90
CA ALA A 375 13.09 -2.74 14.58
C ALA A 375 11.82 -1.94 14.22
N LEU A 376 11.19 -2.27 13.08
CA LEU A 376 9.93 -1.63 12.65
C LEU A 376 8.72 -2.10 13.46
N SER A 377 8.77 -3.27 14.08
CA SER A 377 7.62 -3.89 14.75
C SER A 377 7.60 -3.72 16.27
N ASP A 378 8.75 -3.70 16.94
CA ASP A 378 8.87 -4.06 18.36
C ASP A 378 8.80 -2.90 19.37
N ARG A 379 8.89 -1.62 18.94
CA ARG A 379 8.89 -0.46 19.88
C ARG A 379 8.35 0.79 19.22
N GLN A 380 7.82 1.72 20.01
CA GLN A 380 7.39 3.03 19.51
C GLN A 380 8.55 3.88 18.98
N PRO A 381 8.43 4.48 17.79
CA PRO A 381 7.31 4.28 16.85
C PRO A 381 7.37 2.90 16.19
N SER A 382 6.21 2.32 15.90
CA SER A 382 6.04 1.02 15.24
C SER A 382 5.38 1.17 13.86
N LEU A 383 5.31 0.09 13.08
CA LEU A 383 4.55 0.07 11.82
C LEU A 383 3.10 0.51 11.98
N LEU A 384 2.50 0.24 13.14
CA LEU A 384 1.14 0.67 13.46
C LEU A 384 1.04 2.20 13.55
N ASP A 385 2.01 2.86 14.15
CA ASP A 385 2.05 4.32 14.27
C ASP A 385 2.24 5.01 12.91
N ALA A 386 2.82 4.30 11.94
CA ALA A 386 3.06 4.79 10.57
C ALA A 386 1.79 4.87 9.71
N MET A 387 0.65 4.31 10.19
CA MET A 387 -0.62 4.31 9.48
C MET A 387 -1.76 4.69 10.42
N ALA A 388 -2.18 5.94 10.37
CA ALA A 388 -3.25 6.42 11.22
C ALA A 388 -4.58 5.70 10.95
N GLY A 389 -5.30 5.38 12.02
CA GLY A 389 -6.59 4.69 11.93
C GLY A 389 -6.48 3.18 11.66
N ALA A 390 -5.28 2.61 11.47
CA ALA A 390 -5.08 1.17 11.57
C ALA A 390 -5.10 0.74 13.03
N THR A 391 -5.66 -0.43 13.31
CA THR A 391 -5.68 -1.04 14.65
C THR A 391 -4.68 -2.16 14.79
N GLY A 392 -4.18 -2.67 13.68
CA GLY A 392 -3.16 -3.69 13.60
C GLY A 392 -2.22 -3.47 12.41
N ALA A 393 -0.99 -3.95 12.55
CA ALA A 393 -0.01 -3.98 11.49
C ALA A 393 0.80 -5.29 11.56
N ALA A 394 1.17 -5.85 10.41
CA ALA A 394 1.98 -7.06 10.32
C ALA A 394 3.09 -6.88 9.29
N LEU A 395 4.27 -7.42 9.60
CA LEU A 395 5.42 -7.52 8.72
C LEU A 395 5.77 -9.00 8.53
N TYR A 396 5.84 -9.46 7.29
CA TYR A 396 6.41 -10.76 6.94
C TYR A 396 7.82 -10.57 6.41
N HIS A 397 8.81 -11.18 7.05
CA HIS A 397 10.21 -11.10 6.66
C HIS A 397 10.98 -12.34 7.14
N MET A 398 11.84 -12.91 6.30
CA MET A 398 12.64 -14.12 6.61
C MET A 398 11.80 -15.27 7.18
N ASP A 399 10.69 -15.58 6.52
CA ASP A 399 9.74 -16.66 6.87
C ASP A 399 9.13 -16.55 8.28
N ARG A 400 9.01 -15.32 8.80
CA ARG A 400 8.40 -15.03 10.11
C ARG A 400 7.45 -13.84 10.03
N TRP A 401 6.44 -13.88 10.88
CA TRP A 401 5.52 -12.78 11.10
C TRP A 401 5.89 -11.98 12.34
N TRP A 402 5.78 -10.66 12.24
CA TRP A 402 5.83 -9.72 13.35
C TRP A 402 4.57 -8.87 13.30
N CYS A 403 3.89 -8.81 14.43
CA CYS A 403 2.60 -8.18 14.54
C CYS A 403 2.63 -7.07 15.60
N ALA A 404 1.92 -5.97 15.32
CA ALA A 404 1.71 -4.87 16.24
C ALA A 404 0.21 -4.53 16.31
N GLY A 405 -0.34 -4.38 17.52
CA GLY A 405 -1.76 -4.11 17.71
C GLY A 405 -2.66 -5.34 17.46
N ASN A 406 -3.87 -5.10 16.98
CA ASN A 406 -4.86 -6.14 16.73
C ASN A 406 -4.71 -6.71 15.33
N THR A 407 -4.18 -7.91 15.21
CA THR A 407 -3.94 -8.59 13.92
C THR A 407 -4.64 -9.95 13.88
N PRO A 408 -4.96 -10.48 12.68
CA PRO A 408 -5.28 -11.88 12.52
C PRO A 408 -4.16 -12.81 13.06
N SER A 409 -4.46 -14.07 13.32
CA SER A 409 -3.46 -15.08 13.71
C SER A 409 -2.44 -15.33 12.59
N GLU A 410 -1.25 -15.82 12.93
CA GLU A 410 -0.18 -16.09 11.95
C GLU A 410 -0.64 -17.00 10.80
N LEU A 411 -1.47 -18.01 11.09
CA LEU A 411 -2.04 -18.90 10.08
C LEU A 411 -2.96 -18.13 9.12
N GLN A 412 -3.82 -17.25 9.63
CA GLN A 412 -4.72 -16.44 8.83
C GLN A 412 -3.94 -15.39 8.01
N LEU A 413 -2.88 -14.80 8.59
CA LEU A 413 -1.98 -13.90 7.88
C LEU A 413 -1.26 -14.60 6.74
N HIS A 414 -0.82 -15.84 6.95
CA HIS A 414 -0.16 -16.63 5.91
C HIS A 414 -1.09 -16.93 4.75
N SER A 415 -2.30 -17.42 5.05
CA SER A 415 -3.32 -17.68 4.02
C SER A 415 -3.74 -16.42 3.26
N LEU A 416 -3.81 -15.27 3.95
CA LEU A 416 -4.11 -13.98 3.30
C LEU A 416 -2.96 -13.55 2.39
N ALA A 417 -1.70 -13.75 2.82
CA ALA A 417 -0.52 -13.41 2.03
C ALA A 417 -0.40 -14.29 0.77
N GLU A 418 -0.66 -15.59 0.87
CA GLU A 418 -0.70 -16.51 -0.27
C GLU A 418 -1.77 -16.06 -1.28
N TRP A 419 -2.98 -15.80 -0.80
CA TRP A 419 -4.07 -15.32 -1.65
C TRP A 419 -3.76 -13.98 -2.34
N LEU A 420 -3.08 -13.06 -1.66
CA LEU A 420 -2.63 -11.79 -2.25
C LEU A 420 -1.58 -12.01 -3.34
N ASN A 421 -0.61 -12.91 -3.11
CA ASN A 421 0.47 -13.19 -4.04
C ASN A 421 -0.01 -13.88 -5.32
N GLU A 422 -1.14 -14.59 -5.28
CA GLU A 422 -1.76 -15.21 -6.46
C GLU A 422 -2.49 -14.19 -7.36
N ARG A 423 -2.70 -12.96 -6.89
CA ARG A 423 -3.44 -11.94 -7.64
C ARG A 423 -2.56 -11.19 -8.63
N PRO A 424 -2.94 -11.14 -9.92
CA PRO A 424 -2.21 -10.39 -10.93
C PRO A 424 -2.26 -8.87 -10.71
N GLU A 425 -3.23 -8.41 -9.90
CA GLU A 425 -3.39 -6.99 -9.55
C GLU A 425 -2.44 -6.56 -8.42
N PHE A 426 -1.74 -7.50 -7.78
CA PHE A 426 -0.80 -7.24 -6.70
C PHE A 426 0.59 -7.74 -7.11
N ASP A 427 1.38 -6.87 -7.73
CA ASP A 427 2.73 -7.17 -8.22
C ASP A 427 3.71 -6.08 -7.77
N SER A 428 4.84 -6.50 -7.22
CA SER A 428 5.88 -5.60 -6.68
C SER A 428 6.43 -4.59 -7.69
N SER A 429 6.33 -4.85 -8.99
CA SER A 429 6.88 -3.98 -10.04
C SER A 429 5.83 -3.02 -10.61
N THR A 430 4.59 -3.48 -10.80
CA THR A 430 3.55 -2.71 -11.49
C THR A 430 2.48 -2.18 -10.54
N ARG A 431 2.07 -2.97 -9.56
CA ARG A 431 1.04 -2.63 -8.56
C ARG A 431 1.42 -3.16 -7.19
N PRO A 432 2.37 -2.51 -6.52
CA PRO A 432 2.94 -3.00 -5.26
C PRO A 432 2.04 -2.80 -4.03
N VAL A 433 0.84 -2.26 -4.22
CA VAL A 433 -0.13 -2.00 -3.15
C VAL A 433 -1.47 -2.61 -3.49
N PHE A 434 -2.07 -3.23 -2.50
CA PHE A 434 -3.46 -3.68 -2.48
C PHE A 434 -4.18 -2.97 -1.34
N ALA A 435 -5.38 -2.44 -1.59
CA ALA A 435 -6.18 -1.78 -0.58
C ALA A 435 -7.66 -2.13 -0.76
N THR A 436 -8.33 -2.45 0.33
CA THR A 436 -9.77 -2.71 0.38
C THR A 436 -10.35 -2.32 1.74
N ASP A 437 -11.60 -1.90 1.77
CA ASP A 437 -12.38 -1.66 2.99
C ASP A 437 -13.41 -2.76 3.27
N ALA A 438 -13.51 -3.76 2.39
CA ALA A 438 -14.48 -4.85 2.42
C ALA A 438 -13.84 -6.19 2.06
N LEU A 439 -12.85 -6.63 2.86
CA LEU A 439 -12.07 -7.84 2.61
C LEU A 439 -12.96 -9.09 2.56
N SER A 440 -14.00 -9.18 3.40
CA SER A 440 -14.95 -10.31 3.44
C SER A 440 -15.67 -10.55 2.11
N SER A 441 -15.84 -9.50 1.29
CA SER A 441 -16.52 -9.61 0.00
C SER A 441 -15.64 -10.19 -1.12
N ILE A 442 -14.31 -10.22 -0.95
CA ILE A 442 -13.36 -10.58 -2.01
C ILE A 442 -12.40 -11.70 -1.61
N TYR A 443 -12.15 -11.90 -0.32
CA TYR A 443 -11.28 -12.94 0.22
C TYR A 443 -12.11 -14.05 0.90
N PRO A 444 -11.96 -15.32 0.52
CA PRO A 444 -12.78 -16.41 1.08
C PRO A 444 -12.69 -16.56 2.60
N GLY A 445 -11.52 -16.30 3.20
CA GLY A 445 -11.29 -16.31 4.65
C GLY A 445 -11.68 -15.00 5.36
N GLY A 446 -12.17 -14.00 4.63
CA GLY A 446 -12.39 -12.64 5.15
C GLY A 446 -13.48 -12.56 6.23
N ALA A 447 -14.49 -13.42 6.16
CA ALA A 447 -15.57 -13.46 7.14
C ALA A 447 -15.10 -13.86 8.55
N GLU A 448 -14.05 -14.69 8.64
CA GLU A 448 -13.50 -15.17 9.92
C GLU A 448 -12.67 -14.10 10.65
N ILE A 449 -12.15 -13.12 9.91
CA ILE A 449 -11.26 -12.07 10.42
C ILE A 449 -11.89 -10.68 10.36
N VAL A 450 -13.20 -10.59 10.13
CA VAL A 450 -13.95 -9.33 9.93
C VAL A 450 -13.77 -8.35 11.10
N ASP A 451 -13.71 -8.83 12.32
CA ASP A 451 -13.54 -8.02 13.53
C ASP A 451 -12.11 -7.46 13.70
N LEU A 452 -11.16 -7.93 12.90
CA LEU A 452 -9.76 -7.52 12.93
C LEU A 452 -9.31 -6.85 11.63
N ALA A 453 -9.79 -7.36 10.49
CA ALA A 453 -9.26 -7.05 9.16
C ALA A 453 -10.36 -6.92 8.09
N SER A 454 -11.44 -6.18 8.36
CA SER A 454 -12.40 -5.80 7.32
C SER A 454 -11.77 -4.88 6.27
N GLY A 455 -10.88 -3.98 6.70
CA GLY A 455 -10.06 -3.15 5.83
C GLY A 455 -8.60 -3.57 5.88
N VAL A 456 -7.97 -3.69 4.72
CA VAL A 456 -6.57 -4.06 4.59
C VAL A 456 -5.88 -3.15 3.58
N ILE A 457 -4.70 -2.64 3.93
CA ILE A 457 -3.67 -2.20 2.98
C ILE A 457 -2.52 -3.20 3.09
N ALA A 458 -2.08 -3.72 1.96
CA ALA A 458 -0.90 -4.57 1.85
C ALA A 458 0.08 -3.97 0.85
N VAL A 459 1.38 -3.95 1.18
CA VAL A 459 2.45 -3.52 0.28
C VAL A 459 3.54 -4.58 0.22
N GLN A 460 3.92 -4.94 -1.00
CA GLN A 460 4.98 -5.93 -1.24
C GLN A 460 6.34 -5.23 -1.30
N VAL A 461 7.24 -5.58 -0.38
CA VAL A 461 8.57 -4.98 -0.26
C VAL A 461 9.57 -5.68 -1.18
N SER A 462 9.56 -7.02 -1.23
CA SER A 462 10.49 -7.80 -2.05
C SER A 462 9.78 -8.94 -2.77
N ARG A 463 10.05 -9.07 -4.09
CA ARG A 463 9.50 -10.16 -4.90
C ARG A 463 10.20 -11.49 -4.64
N LEU A 464 11.52 -11.46 -4.40
CA LEU A 464 12.35 -12.65 -4.22
C LEU A 464 12.18 -13.27 -2.82
N ARG A 465 11.87 -12.46 -1.81
CA ARG A 465 11.75 -12.90 -0.41
C ARG A 465 10.32 -12.90 0.09
N HIS A 466 9.33 -12.50 -0.75
CA HIS A 466 7.92 -12.36 -0.37
C HIS A 466 7.69 -11.46 0.85
N ASP A 467 8.63 -10.53 1.11
CA ASP A 467 8.49 -9.59 2.23
C ASP A 467 7.25 -8.69 2.02
N LEU A 468 6.40 -8.62 3.03
CA LEU A 468 5.08 -8.01 2.94
C LEU A 468 4.79 -7.19 4.19
N ILE A 469 4.25 -6.00 4.02
CA ILE A 469 3.73 -5.18 5.12
C ILE A 469 2.22 -5.04 4.94
N MET A 470 1.47 -5.25 6.01
CA MET A 470 0.01 -5.11 6.03
C MET A 470 -0.44 -4.22 7.18
N TRP A 471 -1.52 -3.45 6.95
CA TRP A 471 -2.25 -2.73 7.98
C TRP A 471 -3.71 -3.12 7.96
N PHE A 472 -4.30 -3.20 9.13
CA PHE A 472 -5.64 -3.71 9.33
C PHE A 472 -6.55 -2.69 9.99
N ARG A 473 -7.80 -2.67 9.54
CA ARG A 473 -8.91 -1.99 10.21
C ARG A 473 -10.02 -2.99 10.49
N PRO A 474 -10.59 -2.99 11.70
CA PRO A 474 -11.76 -3.81 12.01
C PRO A 474 -12.98 -3.33 11.25
N GLN A 475 -14.02 -4.16 11.24
CA GLN A 475 -15.31 -3.68 10.82
C GLN A 475 -15.74 -2.49 11.70
N THR A 476 -16.30 -1.50 11.05
CA THR A 476 -16.95 -0.40 11.76
C THR A 476 -18.45 -0.61 11.60
N LEU A 477 -19.16 -0.83 12.70
CA LEU A 477 -20.61 -0.77 12.68
C LEU A 477 -21.01 0.68 12.38
N GLN A 478 -21.04 1.02 11.10
CA GLN A 478 -21.55 2.32 10.68
C GLN A 478 -23.08 2.23 10.61
N THR A 479 -23.74 2.96 11.48
CA THR A 479 -25.15 3.20 11.34
C THR A 479 -25.32 4.50 10.54
N ILE A 480 -25.54 4.37 9.24
CA ILE A 480 -25.85 5.53 8.40
C ILE A 480 -27.28 5.96 8.73
N ARG A 481 -27.41 7.22 9.12
CA ARG A 481 -28.68 7.84 9.46
C ARG A 481 -29.28 8.50 8.22
N TRP A 482 -30.12 7.79 7.50
CA TRP A 482 -30.77 8.32 6.32
C TRP A 482 -31.99 9.16 6.69
N ALA A 483 -32.19 10.27 6.00
CA ALA A 483 -33.44 11.02 6.04
C ALA A 483 -34.50 10.30 5.20
N GLY A 484 -35.09 9.23 5.74
CA GLY A 484 -36.01 8.31 5.05
C GLY A 484 -35.28 7.15 4.36
N ASN A 485 -36.04 6.12 3.95
CA ASN A 485 -35.48 4.96 3.26
C ASN A 485 -34.87 5.37 1.90
N PRO A 486 -33.57 5.19 1.67
CA PRO A 486 -32.90 5.59 0.42
C PRO A 486 -33.40 4.82 -0.83
N ASN A 487 -34.02 3.66 -0.65
CA ASN A 487 -34.54 2.83 -1.73
C ASN A 487 -36.01 3.11 -2.09
N ASP A 488 -36.67 4.02 -1.34
CA ASP A 488 -38.07 4.37 -1.57
C ASP A 488 -38.16 5.38 -2.75
N LYS A 489 -38.54 4.86 -3.92
CA LYS A 489 -38.76 5.64 -5.14
C LYS A 489 -40.15 5.31 -5.71
N PRO A 490 -41.23 5.90 -5.14
CA PRO A 490 -42.56 5.57 -5.56
C PRO A 490 -42.85 6.07 -7.00
N LEU A 491 -43.47 5.20 -7.79
CA LEU A 491 -43.99 5.50 -9.11
C LEU A 491 -45.47 5.78 -8.97
N VAL A 492 -45.95 6.92 -9.48
CA VAL A 492 -47.34 7.28 -9.46
C VAL A 492 -47.86 7.57 -10.88
N PRO A 493 -49.18 7.38 -11.15
CA PRO A 493 -49.77 7.83 -12.38
C PRO A 493 -49.68 9.35 -12.50
N GLY A 494 -49.09 9.86 -13.60
CA GLY A 494 -49.05 11.26 -13.94
C GLY A 494 -49.88 11.57 -15.20
N PRO A 495 -49.97 12.87 -15.62
CA PRO A 495 -50.76 13.25 -16.80
C PRO A 495 -50.31 12.58 -18.10
N HIS A 496 -49.10 12.14 -18.18
CA HIS A 496 -48.47 11.53 -19.37
C HIS A 496 -47.89 10.12 -19.14
N GLY A 497 -48.42 9.39 -18.15
CA GLY A 497 -48.00 8.05 -17.78
C GLY A 497 -47.41 7.96 -16.37
N MET A 498 -46.76 6.83 -16.05
CA MET A 498 -46.09 6.64 -14.75
C MET A 498 -44.92 7.60 -14.62
N ARG A 499 -44.85 8.31 -13.49
CA ARG A 499 -43.71 9.18 -13.13
C ARG A 499 -43.12 8.82 -11.77
N LEU A 500 -41.88 9.09 -11.61
CA LEU A 500 -41.22 9.09 -10.30
C LEU A 500 -41.81 10.25 -9.45
N THR A 501 -41.95 9.98 -8.16
CA THR A 501 -42.22 11.02 -7.17
C THR A 501 -41.13 11.02 -6.12
N PRO A 502 -40.88 12.20 -5.49
CA PRO A 502 -39.95 12.25 -4.37
C PRO A 502 -40.44 11.41 -3.19
N ARG A 503 -39.56 11.03 -2.33
CA ARG A 503 -39.90 10.36 -1.08
C ARG A 503 -40.90 11.16 -0.28
N ARG A 504 -41.83 10.46 0.37
CA ARG A 504 -42.87 11.08 1.22
C ARG A 504 -42.51 11.11 2.69
N SER A 505 -41.62 10.17 3.11
CA SER A 505 -41.18 10.08 4.50
C SER A 505 -39.71 10.44 4.63
N PHE A 506 -39.42 11.31 5.56
CA PHE A 506 -38.07 11.72 5.98
C PHE A 506 -37.81 11.28 7.42
N GLU A 507 -38.57 10.29 7.92
CA GLU A 507 -38.32 9.69 9.20
C GLU A 507 -36.95 9.01 9.20
N LEU A 508 -36.26 9.07 10.34
CA LEU A 508 -34.93 8.49 10.48
C LEU A 508 -34.93 7.00 10.12
N PHE A 509 -34.22 6.65 9.05
CA PHE A 509 -33.97 5.29 8.65
C PHE A 509 -32.52 4.93 8.98
N LEU A 510 -32.33 3.88 9.78
CA LEU A 510 -31.01 3.43 10.20
C LEU A 510 -30.56 2.26 9.32
N GLN A 511 -29.54 2.48 8.55
CA GLN A 511 -28.87 1.43 7.78
C GLN A 511 -27.60 1.00 8.50
N SER A 512 -27.56 -0.22 9.01
CA SER A 512 -26.35 -0.78 9.56
C SER A 512 -25.49 -1.38 8.43
N VAL A 513 -24.35 -0.78 8.18
CA VAL A 513 -23.32 -1.35 7.31
C VAL A 513 -22.44 -2.23 8.20
N ARG A 514 -22.38 -3.52 7.86
CA ARG A 514 -21.54 -4.53 8.50
C ARG A 514 -20.46 -5.01 7.54
N GLU A 515 -19.43 -5.65 8.11
CA GLU A 515 -18.34 -6.28 7.35
C GLU A 515 -17.51 -5.31 6.50
N ARG A 516 -17.59 -4.02 6.79
CA ARG A 516 -16.76 -2.98 6.19
C ARG A 516 -16.03 -2.18 7.23
N SER A 517 -14.82 -1.75 6.91
CA SER A 517 -14.06 -0.77 7.68
C SER A 517 -14.34 0.65 7.19
N LEU A 518 -13.74 1.64 7.85
CA LEU A 518 -13.56 2.95 7.22
C LEU A 518 -12.72 2.80 5.95
N PRO A 519 -13.12 3.41 4.84
CA PRO A 519 -12.37 3.32 3.58
C PRO A 519 -10.97 3.90 3.74
N TRP A 520 -10.02 3.33 2.99
CA TRP A 520 -8.67 3.86 2.91
C TRP A 520 -8.64 5.06 1.96
N THR A 521 -8.07 6.15 2.42
CA THR A 521 -7.88 7.36 1.60
C THR A 521 -6.70 7.18 0.64
N GLN A 522 -6.71 7.92 -0.47
CA GLN A 522 -5.57 7.91 -1.41
C GLN A 522 -4.27 8.32 -0.72
N ILE A 523 -4.32 9.26 0.21
CA ILE A 523 -3.16 9.70 0.99
C ILE A 523 -2.56 8.56 1.81
N GLU A 524 -3.40 7.72 2.44
CA GLU A 524 -2.93 6.57 3.21
C GLU A 524 -2.29 5.51 2.31
N ILE A 525 -2.83 5.30 1.12
CA ILE A 525 -2.25 4.41 0.11
C ILE A 525 -0.89 4.94 -0.35
N ASP A 526 -0.78 6.23 -0.62
CA ASP A 526 0.47 6.88 -1.03
C ASP A 526 1.53 6.83 0.09
N LEU A 527 1.12 6.97 1.35
CA LEU A 527 2.00 6.82 2.51
C LEU A 527 2.50 5.39 2.68
N ALA A 528 1.66 4.38 2.44
CA ALA A 528 2.07 2.98 2.44
C ALA A 528 3.11 2.70 1.35
N LEU A 529 2.92 3.24 0.14
CA LEU A 529 3.88 3.15 -0.96
C LEU A 529 5.20 3.85 -0.64
N ARG A 530 5.16 5.01 0.00
CA ARG A 530 6.34 5.75 0.40
C ARG A 530 7.15 4.98 1.44
N LEU A 531 6.50 4.43 2.47
CA LEU A 531 7.16 3.58 3.46
C LEU A 531 7.82 2.35 2.81
N ARG A 532 7.13 1.72 1.85
CA ARG A 532 7.68 0.63 1.06
C ARG A 532 9.01 1.03 0.41
N LEU A 533 9.07 2.17 -0.28
CA LEU A 533 10.29 2.64 -0.93
C LEU A 533 11.44 2.85 0.07
N LEU A 534 11.15 3.44 1.23
CA LEU A 534 12.12 3.64 2.29
C LEU A 534 12.66 2.32 2.86
N VAL A 535 11.78 1.32 3.02
CA VAL A 535 12.18 -0.02 3.49
C VAL A 535 13.00 -0.76 2.43
N MET A 536 12.64 -0.63 1.15
CA MET A 536 13.42 -1.21 0.04
C MET A 536 14.84 -0.64 -0.03
N ASP A 537 15.00 0.67 0.12
CA ASP A 537 16.30 1.32 0.15
C ASP A 537 17.16 0.82 1.31
N LEU A 538 16.56 0.65 2.49
CA LEU A 538 17.21 0.07 3.65
C LEU A 538 17.71 -1.37 3.39
N VAL A 539 16.86 -2.22 2.80
CA VAL A 539 17.21 -3.62 2.48
C VAL A 539 18.33 -3.68 1.43
N SER A 540 18.28 -2.81 0.43
CA SER A 540 19.31 -2.72 -0.62
C SER A 540 20.66 -2.31 -0.04
N SER A 541 20.69 -1.26 0.76
CA SER A 541 21.92 -0.76 1.36
C SER A 541 22.55 -1.76 2.36
N ALA A 542 21.73 -2.51 3.09
CA ALA A 542 22.20 -3.59 3.94
C ALA A 542 22.83 -4.74 3.13
N GLY A 543 22.23 -5.07 1.98
CA GLY A 543 22.76 -6.08 1.04
C GLY A 543 24.10 -5.67 0.43
N GLU A 544 24.26 -4.40 0.04
CA GLU A 544 25.52 -3.85 -0.47
C GLU A 544 26.62 -3.94 0.58
N LYS A 545 26.33 -3.56 1.82
CA LYS A 545 27.29 -3.61 2.92
C LYS A 545 27.72 -5.03 3.29
N LEU A 546 26.79 -5.99 3.23
CA LEU A 546 27.13 -7.40 3.41
C LEU A 546 28.04 -7.92 2.29
N THR A 547 27.80 -7.49 1.06
CA THR A 547 28.64 -7.84 -0.10
C THR A 547 30.04 -7.26 0.04
N GLU A 548 30.18 -6.00 0.44
CA GLU A 548 31.44 -5.34 0.70
C GLU A 548 32.24 -6.06 1.81
N LEU A 549 31.60 -6.35 2.94
CA LEU A 549 32.23 -7.08 4.04
C LEU A 549 32.68 -8.50 3.62
N ASN A 550 31.90 -9.15 2.76
CA ASN A 550 32.27 -10.48 2.26
C ASN A 550 33.49 -10.41 1.32
N ILE A 551 33.57 -9.40 0.47
CA ILE A 551 34.75 -9.15 -0.39
C ILE A 551 35.97 -8.87 0.47
N ASP A 552 35.87 -8.05 1.50
CA ASP A 552 36.96 -7.75 2.42
C ASP A 552 37.44 -8.99 3.20
N LEU A 553 36.49 -9.82 3.65
CA LEU A 553 36.82 -11.09 4.32
C LEU A 553 37.54 -12.05 3.41
N VAL A 554 37.10 -12.18 2.15
CA VAL A 554 37.77 -13.04 1.17
C VAL A 554 39.19 -12.54 0.90
N SER A 555 39.34 -11.24 0.63
CA SER A 555 40.65 -10.61 0.38
C SER A 555 41.60 -10.78 1.55
N SER A 556 41.16 -10.53 2.78
CA SER A 556 41.98 -10.70 3.99
C SER A 556 42.41 -12.17 4.21
N ASN A 557 41.53 -13.12 3.88
CA ASN A 557 41.84 -14.52 3.97
C ASN A 557 42.90 -14.96 2.92
N GLU A 558 42.81 -14.41 1.70
CA GLU A 558 43.81 -14.63 0.64
C GLU A 558 45.17 -14.03 1.01
N GLU A 559 45.20 -12.83 1.59
CA GLU A 559 46.45 -12.20 2.06
C GLU A 559 47.12 -13.01 3.17
N LEU A 560 46.34 -13.49 4.15
CA LEU A 560 46.86 -14.30 5.26
C LEU A 560 47.50 -15.61 4.76
N ASP A 561 46.92 -16.19 3.76
CA ASP A 561 47.39 -17.42 3.15
C ASP A 561 48.67 -17.21 2.30
N ALA A 562 48.70 -16.09 1.54
CA ALA A 562 49.90 -15.73 0.78
C ALA A 562 51.08 -15.45 1.69
N PHE A 563 50.82 -14.76 2.82
CA PHE A 563 51.83 -14.54 3.86
C PHE A 563 52.40 -15.84 4.43
N ALA A 564 51.52 -16.81 4.75
CA ALA A 564 51.99 -18.11 5.29
C ALA A 564 52.90 -18.88 4.29
N TYR A 565 52.58 -18.75 2.99
CA TYR A 565 53.41 -19.39 1.93
C TYR A 565 54.77 -18.72 1.78
N VAL A 566 54.83 -17.40 1.63
CA VAL A 566 56.07 -16.63 1.48
C VAL A 566 56.98 -16.79 2.71
N ALA A 567 56.42 -16.59 3.91
CA ALA A 567 57.16 -16.71 5.14
C ALA A 567 57.76 -18.11 5.33
N SER A 568 57.02 -19.17 4.95
CA SER A 568 57.55 -20.53 5.06
C SER A 568 58.68 -20.84 4.06
N HIS A 569 58.58 -20.29 2.82
CA HIS A 569 59.63 -20.40 1.82
C HIS A 569 60.92 -19.70 2.29
N ASP A 570 60.80 -18.48 2.77
CA ASP A 570 61.92 -17.65 3.16
C ASP A 570 62.60 -18.12 4.44
N LEU A 571 61.90 -18.91 5.28
CA LEU A 571 62.45 -19.56 6.45
C LEU A 571 63.14 -20.90 6.12
N LYS A 572 62.77 -21.60 5.06
CA LYS A 572 63.41 -22.87 4.66
C LYS A 572 64.83 -22.68 4.15
N GLU A 573 65.10 -21.61 3.42
CA GLU A 573 66.42 -21.37 2.82
C GLU A 573 67.51 -21.21 3.88
N PRO A 574 67.39 -20.37 4.93
CA PRO A 574 68.37 -20.28 5.98
C PRO A 574 68.53 -21.57 6.81
N LEU A 575 67.44 -22.33 7.00
CA LEU A 575 67.47 -23.59 7.71
C LEU A 575 68.33 -24.65 6.98
N ARG A 576 68.13 -24.75 5.66
CA ARG A 576 69.00 -25.62 4.82
C ARG A 576 70.44 -25.15 4.89
N GLY A 577 70.73 -23.89 4.94
CA GLY A 577 72.05 -23.33 5.14
C GLY A 577 72.63 -23.75 6.47
N ILE A 578 71.89 -23.66 7.58
CA ILE A 578 72.33 -24.06 8.91
C ILE A 578 72.62 -25.58 8.97
N HIS A 579 71.74 -26.39 8.40
CA HIS A 579 71.90 -27.82 8.33
C HIS A 579 73.16 -28.21 7.54
N ARG A 580 73.36 -27.58 6.37
CA ARG A 580 74.56 -27.85 5.53
C ARG A 580 75.88 -27.47 6.20
N TYR A 581 75.89 -26.29 6.83
CA TYR A 581 77.13 -25.88 7.57
C TYR A 581 77.40 -26.72 8.78
N ALA A 582 76.39 -27.13 9.54
CA ALA A 582 76.59 -28.08 10.65
C ALA A 582 77.08 -29.42 10.20
N TRP A 583 76.57 -29.93 9.03
CA TRP A 583 77.03 -31.14 8.41
C TRP A 583 78.46 -31.04 7.93
N GLN A 584 78.86 -29.94 7.27
CA GLN A 584 80.24 -29.70 6.78
C GLN A 584 81.23 -29.67 7.94
N VAL A 585 80.90 -29.08 9.06
CA VAL A 585 81.73 -29.05 10.25
C VAL A 585 81.93 -30.44 10.82
N LEU A 586 80.89 -31.28 10.84
CA LEU A 586 80.95 -32.68 11.31
C LEU A 586 81.77 -33.54 10.37
N ASP A 587 81.74 -33.34 9.05
CA ASP A 587 82.41 -34.10 8.04
C ASP A 587 83.92 -33.72 7.90
N SER A 588 84.23 -32.39 8.01
CA SER A 588 85.55 -31.86 7.79
C SER A 588 86.47 -31.91 9.04
N ALA A 589 85.93 -32.03 10.22
CA ALA A 589 86.67 -31.98 11.47
C ALA A 589 87.13 -33.40 11.92
N GLY A 590 88.37 -33.77 11.64
CA GLY A 590 88.92 -35.11 11.94
C GLY A 590 88.93 -35.50 13.41
N SER A 591 88.82 -34.66 14.40
CA SER A 591 88.54 -34.91 15.84
C SER A 591 87.88 -33.74 16.51
N LEU A 592 86.56 -33.75 16.52
CA LEU A 592 85.77 -32.85 17.43
C LEU A 592 85.74 -33.51 18.82
N GLU A 593 85.82 -32.64 19.83
CA GLU A 593 85.46 -33.09 21.21
C GLU A 593 84.03 -33.62 21.26
N PRO A 594 83.79 -34.69 22.03
CA PRO A 594 82.49 -35.36 22.09
C PRO A 594 81.31 -34.41 22.38
N GLU A 595 81.53 -33.35 23.16
CA GLU A 595 80.53 -32.37 23.49
C GLU A 595 80.13 -31.48 22.29
N ASN A 596 81.15 -31.06 21.49
CA ASN A 596 80.93 -30.26 20.29
C ASN A 596 80.28 -31.06 19.17
N ARG A 597 80.58 -32.33 19.03
CA ARG A 597 79.87 -33.23 18.12
C ARG A 597 78.42 -33.39 18.50
N ALA A 598 78.14 -33.59 19.77
CA ALA A 598 76.75 -33.65 20.26
C ALA A 598 75.96 -32.37 20.05
N ARG A 599 76.58 -31.19 20.13
CA ARG A 599 76.00 -29.88 19.85
C ARG A 599 75.65 -29.72 18.34
N MET A 600 76.56 -30.16 17.45
CA MET A 600 76.33 -30.12 16.02
C MET A 600 75.23 -31.08 15.60
N ASP A 601 75.24 -32.32 16.12
CA ASP A 601 74.11 -33.25 15.91
C ASP A 601 72.79 -32.71 16.43
N SER A 602 72.84 -31.95 17.54
CA SER A 602 71.61 -31.31 18.02
C SER A 602 71.14 -30.14 17.13
N LEU A 603 72.07 -29.34 16.59
CA LEU A 603 71.77 -28.28 15.62
C LEU A 603 71.11 -28.84 14.36
N MET A 604 71.73 -29.93 13.79
CA MET A 604 71.17 -30.63 12.63
C MET A 604 69.71 -31.13 12.89
N ARG A 605 69.56 -31.80 14.04
CA ARG A 605 68.18 -32.25 14.42
C ARG A 605 67.20 -31.13 14.58
N LEU A 606 67.60 -29.98 15.15
CA LEU A 606 66.74 -28.80 15.26
C LEU A 606 66.40 -28.18 13.89
N ALA A 607 67.43 -28.08 13.00
CA ALA A 607 67.19 -27.55 11.65
C ALA A 607 66.21 -28.44 10.85
N LEU A 608 66.42 -29.79 10.87
CA LEU A 608 65.52 -30.75 10.24
C LEU A 608 64.11 -30.71 10.83
N ARG A 609 63.99 -30.49 12.13
CA ARG A 609 62.72 -30.36 12.80
C ARG A 609 61.96 -29.10 12.37
N MET A 610 62.68 -27.97 12.25
CA MET A 610 62.08 -26.73 11.76
C MET A 610 61.65 -26.85 10.29
N ASP A 611 62.42 -27.46 9.44
CA ASP A 611 62.08 -27.74 8.05
C ASP A 611 60.81 -28.60 7.98
N SER A 612 60.73 -29.69 8.76
CA SER A 612 59.48 -30.49 8.84
C SER A 612 58.27 -29.76 9.40
N LEU A 613 58.46 -28.83 10.33
CA LEU A 613 57.37 -27.96 10.84
C LEU A 613 56.83 -27.02 9.75
N LEU A 614 57.72 -26.40 8.96
CA LEU A 614 57.39 -25.55 7.86
C LEU A 614 56.69 -26.31 6.72
N ASP A 615 57.17 -27.52 6.42
CA ASP A 615 56.50 -28.39 5.44
C ASP A 615 55.05 -28.73 5.87
N SER A 616 54.89 -29.04 7.15
CA SER A 616 53.56 -29.34 7.70
C SER A 616 52.63 -28.13 7.68
N LEU A 617 53.17 -26.92 7.91
CA LEU A 617 52.41 -25.67 7.84
C LEU A 617 51.95 -25.37 6.40
N LEU A 618 52.88 -25.50 5.44
CA LEU A 618 52.60 -25.35 4.01
C LEU A 618 51.56 -26.38 3.53
N HIS A 619 51.71 -27.62 3.99
CA HIS A 619 50.79 -28.68 3.64
C HIS A 619 49.39 -28.39 4.19
N PHE A 620 49.27 -27.98 5.45
CA PHE A 620 47.99 -27.58 6.06
C PHE A 620 47.32 -26.40 5.33
N SER A 621 48.12 -25.39 4.92
CA SER A 621 47.63 -24.26 4.11
C SER A 621 47.11 -24.76 2.76
N ARG A 622 47.89 -25.65 2.05
CA ARG A 622 47.48 -26.20 0.75
C ARG A 622 46.19 -27.04 0.85
N VAL A 623 46.06 -27.87 1.88
CA VAL A 623 44.85 -28.66 2.15
C VAL A 623 43.63 -27.75 2.31
N GLY A 624 43.83 -26.53 2.79
CA GLY A 624 42.74 -25.53 2.88
C GLY A 624 42.27 -24.98 1.55
N ARG A 625 43.07 -24.93 0.48
CA ARG A 625 42.87 -24.23 -0.78
C ARG A 625 42.48 -25.08 -1.98
N THR A 626 43.04 -26.28 -2.09
CA THR A 626 42.84 -27.13 -3.27
C THR A 626 41.37 -27.47 -3.41
N THR A 627 40.75 -27.19 -4.56
CA THR A 627 39.38 -27.63 -4.85
C THR A 627 39.29 -29.13 -4.65
N LEU A 628 38.31 -29.61 -3.89
CA LEU A 628 38.08 -31.04 -3.68
C LEU A 628 37.44 -31.61 -4.94
N GLU A 629 37.99 -32.72 -5.44
CA GLU A 629 37.45 -33.48 -6.57
C GLU A 629 36.65 -34.66 -6.02
N PHE A 630 35.35 -34.50 -5.93
CA PHE A 630 34.46 -35.55 -5.40
C PHE A 630 34.14 -36.58 -6.46
N GLU A 631 34.43 -37.83 -6.15
CA GLU A 631 34.06 -38.99 -6.96
C GLU A 631 33.57 -40.14 -6.09
N TRP A 632 32.91 -41.12 -6.70
CA TRP A 632 32.51 -42.35 -6.00
C TRP A 632 33.70 -43.26 -5.87
N VAL A 633 34.13 -43.52 -4.66
CA VAL A 633 35.38 -44.21 -4.33
C VAL A 633 35.09 -45.43 -3.48
N ASP A 634 35.66 -46.57 -3.84
CA ASP A 634 35.71 -47.72 -2.95
C ASP A 634 36.72 -47.48 -1.82
N LEU A 635 36.20 -47.33 -0.59
CA LEU A 635 37.04 -47.03 0.56
C LEU A 635 37.95 -48.22 0.95
N ASN A 636 37.67 -49.43 0.47
CA ASN A 636 38.56 -50.55 0.69
C ASN A 636 39.88 -50.40 -0.07
N GLU A 637 39.85 -49.88 -1.29
CA GLU A 637 41.04 -49.54 -2.08
C GLU A 637 41.83 -48.41 -1.44
N VAL A 638 41.12 -47.35 -0.98
CA VAL A 638 41.75 -46.20 -0.31
C VAL A 638 42.51 -46.63 0.96
N VAL A 639 41.89 -47.51 1.77
CA VAL A 639 42.55 -48.02 2.98
C VAL A 639 43.68 -48.94 2.65
N ALA A 640 43.58 -49.79 1.61
CA ALA A 640 44.68 -50.63 1.17
C ALA A 640 45.88 -49.78 0.73
N ASP A 641 45.69 -48.74 -0.06
CA ASP A 641 46.73 -47.77 -0.42
C ASP A 641 47.35 -47.08 0.81
N ALA A 642 46.53 -46.71 1.78
CA ALA A 642 46.97 -46.05 3.00
C ALA A 642 47.82 -46.97 3.84
N LEU A 643 47.48 -48.27 3.93
CA LEU A 643 48.28 -49.31 4.63
C LEU A 643 49.63 -49.54 3.93
N GLU A 644 49.66 -49.59 2.60
CA GLU A 644 50.89 -49.70 1.82
C GLU A 644 51.82 -48.50 2.05
N MET A 645 51.27 -47.28 2.02
CA MET A 645 52.01 -46.02 2.30
C MET A 645 52.61 -46.00 3.70
N VAL A 646 51.94 -46.54 4.68
CA VAL A 646 52.42 -46.58 6.07
C VAL A 646 53.44 -47.78 6.26
N GLY A 647 53.51 -48.66 5.30
CA GLY A 647 54.45 -49.81 5.31
C GLY A 647 53.94 -50.97 6.18
N VAL A 648 52.66 -51.08 6.42
CA VAL A 648 52.06 -52.20 7.17
C VAL A 648 51.51 -53.23 6.21
N ARG A 649 52.00 -54.43 6.20
CA ARG A 649 51.46 -55.51 5.38
C ARG A 649 50.50 -56.36 6.19
N SER A 650 49.43 -56.81 5.61
CA SER A 650 48.34 -57.57 6.22
C SER A 650 48.88 -58.99 6.64
N SER A 651 50.12 -59.40 6.20
CA SER A 651 50.75 -60.66 6.47
C SER A 651 51.88 -60.59 7.52
N ASP A 652 52.18 -59.40 8.07
CA ASP A 652 53.22 -59.25 9.08
C ASP A 652 52.67 -59.63 10.46
N ASP A 653 53.44 -60.62 11.10
CA ASP A 653 53.17 -60.98 12.50
C ASP A 653 53.33 -59.80 13.52
N ALA A 654 53.75 -58.62 13.03
CA ALA A 654 54.04 -57.44 13.85
C ALA A 654 52.84 -56.61 14.22
N CYS A 655 51.74 -56.57 13.41
CA CYS A 655 50.51 -55.79 13.69
C CYS A 655 49.32 -56.43 12.98
N SER A 656 48.29 -56.78 13.75
CA SER A 656 47.04 -57.34 13.19
C SER A 656 46.07 -56.26 12.69
N ILE A 657 45.74 -56.21 11.42
CA ILE A 657 44.70 -55.33 10.85
C ILE A 657 43.41 -56.12 10.76
N VAL A 658 42.34 -55.58 11.30
CA VAL A 658 41.04 -56.25 11.37
C VAL A 658 39.96 -55.35 10.68
N PHE A 659 39.25 -55.97 9.76
CA PHE A 659 38.05 -55.38 9.17
C PHE A 659 36.86 -56.22 9.58
N GLU A 660 35.89 -55.65 10.30
CA GLU A 660 34.70 -56.40 10.67
C GLU A 660 33.82 -56.70 9.44
N ARG A 661 33.80 -55.78 8.51
CA ARG A 661 33.10 -55.88 7.22
C ARG A 661 33.74 -54.95 6.18
N PRO A 662 33.56 -55.22 4.87
CA PRO A 662 34.04 -54.33 3.80
C PRO A 662 33.51 -52.94 3.98
N LEU A 663 34.34 -51.89 3.78
CA LEU A 663 33.93 -50.52 3.82
C LEU A 663 33.04 -50.17 2.64
N PRO A 664 32.04 -49.28 2.84
CA PRO A 664 31.18 -48.84 1.75
C PRO A 664 31.90 -47.88 0.80
N SER A 665 31.41 -47.75 -0.43
CA SER A 665 31.81 -46.66 -1.31
C SER A 665 31.28 -45.33 -0.79
N ALA A 666 32.04 -44.24 -0.95
CA ALA A 666 31.69 -42.91 -0.51
C ALA A 666 32.00 -41.89 -1.62
N MET A 667 31.20 -40.82 -1.67
CA MET A 667 31.46 -39.65 -2.52
C MET A 667 32.48 -38.76 -1.81
N CYS A 668 33.75 -38.79 -2.25
CA CYS A 668 34.82 -38.10 -1.57
C CYS A 668 36.01 -37.81 -2.49
N ASP A 669 36.93 -36.97 -2.05
CA ASP A 669 38.22 -36.77 -2.69
C ASP A 669 39.19 -37.91 -2.25
N VAL A 670 39.56 -38.78 -3.19
CA VAL A 670 40.42 -39.98 -2.97
C VAL A 670 41.70 -39.62 -2.26
N VAL A 671 42.40 -38.60 -2.75
CA VAL A 671 43.72 -38.21 -2.24
C VAL A 671 43.61 -37.75 -0.79
N ARG A 672 42.57 -36.98 -0.51
CA ARG A 672 42.35 -36.43 0.85
C ARG A 672 41.82 -37.45 1.84
N VAL A 673 40.96 -38.37 1.41
CA VAL A 673 40.49 -39.44 2.29
C VAL A 673 41.59 -40.48 2.54
N ARG A 674 42.41 -40.77 1.56
CA ARG A 674 43.62 -41.56 1.76
C ARG A 674 44.55 -40.95 2.81
N GLU A 675 44.67 -39.62 2.80
CA GLU A 675 45.47 -38.89 3.78
C GLU A 675 44.87 -39.01 5.21
N ILE A 676 43.52 -39.02 5.37
CA ILE A 676 42.86 -39.27 6.65
C ILE A 676 43.33 -40.65 7.19
N TYR A 677 43.13 -41.70 6.38
CA TYR A 677 43.44 -43.05 6.82
C TYR A 677 44.94 -43.25 7.07
N SER A 678 45.81 -42.73 6.23
CA SER A 678 47.25 -42.83 6.43
C SER A 678 47.75 -42.18 7.72
N ASN A 679 47.19 -41.00 8.08
CA ASN A 679 47.50 -40.33 9.34
C ASN A 679 46.98 -41.10 10.56
N LEU A 680 45.77 -41.62 10.51
CA LEU A 680 45.15 -42.37 11.60
C LEU A 680 45.85 -43.72 11.81
N ILE A 681 46.12 -44.48 10.73
CA ILE A 681 46.85 -45.77 10.76
C ILE A 681 48.30 -45.58 11.24
N SER A 682 49.00 -44.57 10.72
CA SER A 682 50.33 -44.23 11.18
C SER A 682 50.40 -43.93 12.67
N ASN A 683 49.41 -43.20 13.22
CA ASN A 683 49.31 -42.94 14.63
C ASN A 683 48.99 -44.20 15.43
N ALA A 684 48.08 -45.04 14.94
CA ALA A 684 47.71 -46.31 15.57
C ALA A 684 48.92 -47.31 15.65
N VAL A 685 49.77 -47.35 14.65
CA VAL A 685 51.01 -48.13 14.69
C VAL A 685 52.04 -47.52 15.63
N LYS A 686 52.28 -46.26 15.54
CA LYS A 686 53.31 -45.52 16.23
C LYS A 686 53.15 -45.49 17.76
N TYR A 687 51.90 -45.29 18.22
CA TYR A 687 51.59 -45.18 19.64
C TYR A 687 51.05 -46.47 20.23
N ASN A 688 51.45 -47.64 19.66
CA ASN A 688 51.08 -48.95 20.14
C ASN A 688 52.27 -49.63 20.77
N GLN A 689 52.16 -50.02 22.06
CA GLN A 689 53.11 -50.75 22.83
C GLN A 689 52.60 -52.14 23.28
N SER A 690 51.43 -52.51 22.73
CA SER A 690 50.85 -53.82 23.06
C SER A 690 51.74 -54.97 22.59
N ALA A 691 51.74 -56.06 23.31
CA ALA A 691 52.45 -57.30 22.92
C ALA A 691 51.87 -57.87 21.59
N ARG A 692 50.68 -57.51 21.25
CA ARG A 692 49.96 -57.83 19.98
C ARG A 692 49.28 -56.61 19.49
N PRO A 693 49.92 -55.74 18.72
CA PRO A 693 49.29 -54.57 18.15
C PRO A 693 48.10 -54.94 17.26
N ARG A 694 46.95 -54.29 17.46
CA ARG A 694 45.72 -54.51 16.68
C ARG A 694 45.17 -53.19 16.25
N ILE A 695 44.85 -53.04 14.96
CA ILE A 695 44.18 -51.91 14.39
C ILE A 695 42.91 -52.43 13.75
N GLU A 696 41.78 -51.81 14.10
CA GLU A 696 40.47 -52.16 13.58
C GLU A 696 39.92 -50.97 12.80
N ILE A 697 39.53 -51.24 11.57
CA ILE A 697 39.00 -50.23 10.66
C ILE A 697 37.61 -50.65 10.25
N GLY A 698 36.65 -49.72 10.40
CA GLY A 698 35.26 -50.03 10.14
C GLY A 698 34.39 -48.82 10.03
N TYR A 699 33.06 -49.04 10.04
CA TYR A 699 32.05 -48.03 10.01
C TYR A 699 30.80 -48.44 10.77
N LEU A 700 30.00 -47.44 11.19
CA LEU A 700 28.73 -47.60 11.88
C LEU A 700 27.63 -46.88 11.07
N LEU A 701 26.53 -47.58 10.76
CA LEU A 701 25.37 -46.97 10.11
C LEU A 701 24.45 -46.31 11.13
N SER A 702 23.77 -45.26 10.72
CA SER A 702 22.90 -44.49 11.59
C SER A 702 21.69 -45.30 12.13
N GLU A 703 21.32 -46.38 11.47
CA GLU A 703 20.14 -47.22 11.78
C GLU A 703 20.46 -48.53 12.53
N GLU A 704 21.74 -48.88 12.69
CA GLU A 704 22.12 -50.12 13.38
C GLU A 704 21.97 -50.00 14.90
N PRO A 705 21.33 -50.99 15.59
CA PRO A 705 21.28 -51.04 17.04
C PRO A 705 22.65 -51.46 17.61
N GLY A 706 23.27 -50.61 18.39
CA GLY A 706 24.54 -50.88 19.06
C GLY A 706 24.99 -49.74 19.97
N GLU A 707 26.00 -49.97 20.84
CA GLU A 707 26.60 -48.88 21.62
C GLU A 707 27.22 -47.84 20.66
N ARG A 708 26.57 -46.68 20.62
CA ARG A 708 27.07 -45.54 19.83
C ARG A 708 28.07 -44.76 20.67
N PRO A 709 29.21 -44.39 20.06
CA PRO A 709 30.07 -43.42 20.70
C PRO A 709 29.28 -42.12 20.91
N LEU A 710 29.61 -41.35 21.94
CA LEU A 710 29.08 -40.02 22.20
C LEU A 710 29.43 -39.13 21.00
N ALA A 711 28.56 -39.15 20.01
CA ALA A 711 28.78 -38.43 18.76
C ALA A 711 28.30 -36.98 18.91
N PRO A 712 29.00 -36.00 18.31
CA PRO A 712 28.51 -34.61 18.22
C PRO A 712 27.17 -34.55 17.53
N PRO A 713 26.32 -33.54 17.85
CA PRO A 713 25.02 -33.36 17.17
C PRO A 713 25.08 -33.31 15.64
N ASP A 714 26.15 -32.74 15.11
CA ASP A 714 26.42 -32.62 13.67
C ASP A 714 26.71 -33.96 12.95
N ALA A 715 26.97 -35.04 13.70
CA ALA A 715 27.16 -36.39 13.16
C ALA A 715 25.84 -37.20 13.11
N ALA A 716 24.74 -36.63 13.58
CA ALA A 716 23.46 -37.32 13.63
C ALA A 716 22.97 -37.69 12.21
N GLY A 717 22.60 -38.94 12.02
CA GLY A 717 22.08 -39.44 10.72
C GLY A 717 23.15 -39.72 9.66
N GLN A 718 24.45 -39.56 9.98
CA GLN A 718 25.55 -39.82 9.03
C GLN A 718 26.19 -41.17 9.30
N THR A 719 26.89 -41.73 8.28
CA THR A 719 27.79 -42.89 8.46
C THR A 719 29.02 -42.44 9.22
N ILE A 720 29.34 -43.16 10.30
CA ILE A 720 30.50 -42.90 11.15
C ILE A 720 31.58 -43.90 10.78
N TYR A 721 32.70 -43.43 10.25
CA TYR A 721 33.90 -44.23 10.01
C TYR A 721 34.78 -44.18 11.23
N PHE A 722 35.52 -45.26 11.50
CA PHE A 722 36.45 -45.33 12.62
C PHE A 722 37.75 -46.06 12.34
N VAL A 723 38.77 -45.63 13.05
CA VAL A 723 40.06 -46.37 13.19
C VAL A 723 40.30 -46.52 14.69
N ARG A 724 40.35 -47.78 15.13
CA ARG A 724 40.55 -48.15 16.53
C ARG A 724 41.92 -48.85 16.69
N ASP A 725 42.64 -48.49 17.72
CA ASP A 725 43.89 -49.15 18.15
C ASP A 725 43.82 -49.64 19.60
N ASN A 726 44.66 -50.62 19.95
CA ASN A 726 44.87 -51.09 21.32
C ASN A 726 46.17 -50.54 21.90
N GLY A 727 46.53 -49.30 21.57
CA GLY A 727 47.73 -48.61 21.98
C GLY A 727 47.69 -48.00 23.37
N ILE A 728 48.54 -47.00 23.60
CA ILE A 728 48.69 -46.36 24.94
C ILE A 728 47.50 -45.56 25.43
N GLY A 729 46.54 -45.18 24.53
CA GLY A 729 45.42 -44.38 24.84
C GLY A 729 45.74 -42.90 25.13
N ILE A 730 44.69 -42.09 25.27
CA ILE A 730 44.74 -40.64 25.45
C ILE A 730 43.81 -40.25 26.62
N GLU A 731 44.29 -39.42 27.55
CA GLU A 731 43.47 -38.88 28.61
C GLU A 731 42.44 -37.88 28.08
N GLU A 732 41.22 -37.87 28.59
CA GLU A 732 40.09 -37.06 28.15
C GLU A 732 40.40 -35.56 28.09
N ARG A 733 41.14 -35.04 29.08
CA ARG A 733 41.58 -33.60 29.10
C ARG A 733 42.43 -33.21 27.86
N HIS A 734 42.91 -34.14 27.07
CA HIS A 734 43.74 -33.90 25.88
C HIS A 734 42.99 -34.08 24.56
N PHE A 735 41.73 -34.46 24.55
CA PHE A 735 40.95 -34.74 23.33
C PHE A 735 40.88 -33.54 22.37
N ASP A 736 40.66 -32.33 22.88
CA ASP A 736 40.70 -31.11 22.04
C ASP A 736 42.11 -30.70 21.64
N GLN A 737 43.10 -31.09 22.44
CA GLN A 737 44.50 -30.65 22.22
C GLN A 737 45.17 -31.43 21.10
N VAL A 738 44.82 -32.71 20.90
CA VAL A 738 45.45 -33.56 19.89
C VAL A 738 45.16 -33.11 18.45
N PHE A 739 44.11 -32.36 18.23
CA PHE A 739 43.78 -31.77 16.93
C PHE A 739 44.38 -30.35 16.71
N ARG A 740 45.09 -29.80 17.72
CA ARG A 740 45.81 -28.52 17.59
C ARG A 740 47.16 -28.71 16.92
N MET A 741 47.52 -27.84 16.01
CA MET A 741 48.72 -27.88 15.24
C MET A 741 49.98 -27.85 16.14
N PHE A 742 50.95 -28.70 15.84
CA PHE A 742 52.23 -28.84 16.56
C PHE A 742 52.13 -29.27 18.03
N LYS A 743 50.93 -29.68 18.50
CA LYS A 743 50.78 -30.25 19.85
C LYS A 743 51.11 -31.75 19.85
N ARG A 744 51.90 -32.16 20.84
CA ARG A 744 52.25 -33.56 21.11
C ARG A 744 52.07 -33.82 22.59
N LEU A 745 51.57 -35.04 22.93
CA LEU A 745 51.35 -35.43 24.31
C LEU A 745 52.61 -36.14 24.88
N HIS A 746 53.46 -36.75 24.02
CA HIS A 746 54.63 -37.49 24.43
C HIS A 746 55.94 -36.98 23.82
N PRO A 747 57.07 -37.01 24.53
CA PRO A 747 58.39 -36.63 24.02
C PRO A 747 58.79 -37.49 22.80
N GLN A 748 59.68 -36.94 21.94
CA GLN A 748 60.16 -37.59 20.73
C GLN A 748 60.95 -38.87 20.94
N SER A 749 61.58 -38.96 22.13
CA SER A 749 62.41 -40.14 22.54
C SER A 749 61.63 -41.43 22.72
N ASN A 750 60.32 -41.35 23.00
CA ASN A 750 59.52 -42.51 23.41
C ASN A 750 58.80 -43.21 22.24
N PHE A 751 58.43 -42.46 21.15
CA PHE A 751 57.62 -43.03 20.07
C PHE A 751 58.06 -42.58 18.67
N GLY A 752 59.29 -42.25 18.43
CA GLY A 752 59.81 -41.88 17.11
C GLY A 752 59.41 -40.50 16.65
N GLY A 753 59.86 -40.08 15.49
CA GLY A 753 59.68 -38.74 14.91
C GLY A 753 58.24 -38.44 14.44
N GLY A 754 57.86 -37.19 14.51
CA GLY A 754 56.60 -36.68 13.93
C GLY A 754 56.33 -35.27 14.43
N VAL A 755 55.84 -34.41 13.58
CA VAL A 755 55.74 -32.96 13.80
C VAL A 755 54.49 -32.52 14.62
N GLY A 756 53.53 -33.44 14.79
CA GLY A 756 52.27 -33.14 15.45
C GLY A 756 51.25 -32.35 14.60
N ALA A 757 51.29 -32.57 13.28
CA ALA A 757 50.35 -31.93 12.31
C ALA A 757 49.32 -32.90 11.73
N GLY A 758 49.54 -34.24 11.82
CA GLY A 758 48.68 -35.22 11.14
C GLY A 758 47.20 -35.17 11.53
N LEU A 759 46.88 -35.10 12.83
CA LEU A 759 45.49 -35.02 13.30
C LEU A 759 44.85 -33.68 12.99
N THR A 760 45.64 -32.61 12.89
CA THR A 760 45.13 -31.30 12.45
C THR A 760 44.71 -31.30 10.97
N VAL A 761 45.52 -32.04 10.15
CA VAL A 761 45.21 -32.27 8.73
C VAL A 761 43.93 -33.10 8.61
N VAL A 762 43.83 -34.21 9.39
CA VAL A 762 42.58 -35.01 9.43
C VAL A 762 41.38 -34.14 9.72
N LYS A 763 41.42 -33.30 10.77
CA LYS A 763 40.33 -32.40 11.12
C LYS A 763 39.99 -31.43 9.97
N LYS A 764 40.99 -30.84 9.32
CA LYS A 764 40.80 -29.93 8.19
C LYS A 764 40.18 -30.62 6.98
N VAL A 765 40.66 -31.82 6.64
CA VAL A 765 40.11 -32.59 5.51
C VAL A 765 38.68 -33.02 5.75
N VAL A 766 38.37 -33.57 6.93
CA VAL A 766 37.01 -33.96 7.32
C VAL A 766 36.07 -32.77 7.28
N SER A 767 36.47 -31.63 7.87
CA SER A 767 35.63 -30.40 7.86
C SER A 767 35.38 -29.85 6.44
N ARG A 768 36.37 -30.00 5.52
CA ARG A 768 36.18 -29.62 4.10
C ARG A 768 35.22 -30.53 3.34
N HIS A 769 35.12 -31.80 3.76
CA HIS A 769 34.09 -32.72 3.27
C HIS A 769 32.75 -32.48 3.92
N GLY A 770 32.60 -31.48 4.81
CA GLY A 770 31.36 -31.19 5.54
C GLY A 770 31.09 -32.14 6.69
N GLY A 771 32.08 -32.92 7.09
CA GLY A 771 32.02 -33.89 8.19
C GLY A 771 32.58 -33.37 9.52
N VAL A 772 32.47 -34.20 10.54
CA VAL A 772 33.05 -33.98 11.88
C VAL A 772 33.97 -35.11 12.26
N VAL A 773 35.01 -34.82 13.08
CA VAL A 773 35.96 -35.77 13.63
C VAL A 773 36.02 -35.64 15.15
N TRP A 774 36.04 -36.80 15.84
CA TRP A 774 36.16 -36.87 17.32
C TRP A 774 36.85 -38.15 17.72
N LEU A 775 37.10 -38.35 19.00
CA LEU A 775 37.75 -39.58 19.51
C LEU A 775 37.13 -40.01 20.83
N SER A 776 37.29 -41.28 21.12
CA SER A 776 37.07 -41.90 22.43
C SER A 776 38.29 -42.72 22.79
N SER A 777 38.84 -42.52 23.98
CA SER A 777 40.08 -43.19 24.37
C SER A 777 40.21 -43.22 25.88
N ALA A 778 40.89 -44.26 26.39
CA ALA A 778 41.27 -44.34 27.81
C ALA A 778 42.73 -44.80 27.91
N PRO A 779 43.51 -44.29 28.91
CA PRO A 779 44.89 -44.66 29.08
C PRO A 779 45.06 -46.18 29.28
N GLY A 780 45.87 -46.82 28.46
CA GLY A 780 46.11 -48.24 28.42
C GLY A 780 45.12 -49.14 27.71
N GLU A 781 43.99 -48.54 27.20
CA GLU A 781 42.96 -49.30 26.48
C GLU A 781 42.96 -49.01 24.94
N GLY A 782 43.83 -48.09 24.49
CA GLY A 782 43.90 -47.67 23.11
C GLY A 782 43.03 -46.43 22.78
N SER A 783 42.94 -46.10 21.47
CA SER A 783 42.22 -44.97 20.97
C SER A 783 41.31 -45.37 19.82
N ASN A 784 40.15 -44.67 19.75
CA ASN A 784 39.17 -44.85 18.70
C ASN A 784 38.86 -43.49 18.08
N PHE A 785 39.35 -43.28 16.86
CA PHE A 785 39.13 -42.06 16.12
C PHE A 785 37.95 -42.24 15.19
N TYR A 786 36.96 -41.33 15.28
CA TYR A 786 35.74 -41.33 14.50
C TYR A 786 35.70 -40.13 13.56
N PHE A 787 35.16 -40.32 12.38
CA PHE A 787 34.89 -39.20 11.47
C PHE A 787 33.69 -39.51 10.56
N THR A 788 33.09 -38.45 9.95
CA THR A 788 31.97 -38.56 9.01
C THR A 788 32.36 -37.96 7.66
N LEU A 789 31.73 -38.48 6.57
CA LEU A 789 31.83 -37.98 5.20
C LEU A 789 30.40 -37.82 4.67
N PRO A 790 29.72 -36.68 4.92
CA PRO A 790 28.28 -36.54 4.73
C PRO A 790 27.74 -36.68 3.29
N TYR A 791 28.61 -36.57 2.27
CA TYR A 791 28.18 -36.76 0.88
C TYR A 791 28.00 -38.24 0.48
N GLY A 792 28.24 -39.20 1.38
CA GLY A 792 28.32 -40.63 1.05
C GLY A 792 27.02 -41.43 0.97
N LEU A 793 25.89 -40.97 1.49
CA LEU A 793 24.69 -41.85 1.60
C LEU A 793 23.35 -41.24 1.18
N ARG A 794 23.22 -39.97 0.77
CA ARG A 794 21.95 -39.44 0.29
C ARG A 794 21.53 -39.93 -1.11
N ALA A 795 22.39 -40.64 -1.85
CA ALA A 795 22.10 -41.17 -3.19
C ALA A 795 21.50 -42.58 -3.22
N ALA A 796 21.38 -43.26 -2.09
CA ALA A 796 20.79 -44.62 -2.03
C ALA A 796 19.28 -44.63 -1.74
N GLN A 797 18.62 -43.46 -1.64
CA GLN A 797 17.15 -43.34 -1.62
C GLN A 797 16.56 -42.87 -2.97
N ILE A 798 17.11 -43.36 -4.09
CA ILE A 798 16.34 -43.39 -5.34
C ILE A 798 15.61 -44.72 -5.35
N GLU A 799 14.32 -44.64 -5.16
CA GLU A 799 13.34 -45.72 -5.27
C GLU A 799 13.66 -46.64 -6.45
N VAL A 800 13.91 -47.91 -6.16
CA VAL A 800 13.73 -48.99 -7.13
C VAL A 800 12.22 -49.12 -7.27
N THR A 801 11.60 -48.35 -8.14
CA THR A 801 10.32 -48.73 -8.73
C THR A 801 10.58 -49.83 -9.72
N ASP A 802 10.04 -50.99 -9.42
CA ASP A 802 9.88 -52.09 -10.35
C ASP A 802 9.32 -51.58 -11.68
N ALA A 803 10.16 -51.51 -12.70
CA ALA A 803 9.75 -51.37 -14.07
C ALA A 803 9.92 -52.74 -14.74
N GLU A 804 8.80 -53.40 -15.05
CA GLU A 804 8.74 -54.55 -15.95
C GLU A 804 9.42 -54.24 -17.30
N PRO A 805 10.05 -55.24 -17.92
CA PRO A 805 10.77 -55.06 -19.17
C PRO A 805 9.78 -55.14 -20.36
N GLY A 806 9.65 -54.06 -21.09
CA GLY A 806 8.98 -54.13 -22.40
C GLY A 806 8.51 -52.80 -22.94
N GLN A 807 9.29 -52.11 -23.71
CA GLN A 807 9.03 -51.66 -25.08
C GLN A 807 9.98 -50.51 -25.47
N ALA A 808 10.82 -50.87 -26.45
CA ALA A 808 11.63 -49.92 -27.19
C ALA A 808 10.77 -49.02 -28.06
N GLY A 809 11.07 -47.70 -28.07
CA GLY A 809 10.44 -46.68 -28.91
C GLY A 809 11.24 -45.42 -28.96
N VAL A 810 12.18 -45.40 -29.86
CA VAL A 810 12.76 -44.32 -30.70
C VAL A 810 12.49 -42.86 -30.34
N LEU A 811 13.62 -42.18 -30.23
CA LEU A 811 13.90 -40.72 -30.30
C LEU A 811 13.17 -39.96 -31.42
N THR A 812 12.69 -38.79 -31.13
CA THR A 812 13.11 -37.53 -31.74
C THR A 812 12.99 -36.39 -30.75
#